data_abac0c03f2843991bd064cb2f8ebdcb7
#
_entry.id   abac0c03f2843991bd064cb2f8ebdcb7
#
_cell.length_a   1.000
_cell.length_b   1.000
_cell.length_c   1.000
_cell.angle_alpha   90.00
_cell.angle_beta   90.00
_cell.angle_gamma   90.00
#
_symmetry.space_group_name_H-M   'P 1'
#
loop_
_entity.id
_entity.type
_entity.pdbx_description
1 polymer ?
#
loop_
_entity_poly.entity_id
_entity_poly.type
_entity_poly.pdbx_seq_one_letter_code
_entity_poly.pdbx_strand_id
1 'polypeptide(L)'
;MQFKISSEYKPSGDQPEAIEGICSAIRQGSDAVTLLGVTGSGKTFTMANVIEKLQRPALILSHNKTLAAQLYGEFKSFFPNNAVEYYVSYYDYYQPEAYIPTTDTYIEKDLSINEQIDKLRLSAASALMSGRRDVIVVSSVSCLYGIGNPQDFHSQTVQVHVGQQISETRLLYHLVDALFSRTETDFKRGTFRVRGDTVDVYLGGSDEAVRIEFFGDEIDALSLIDPVTGATIERLSEVPIYPAGNFVTTKEKSTRAVSLIQDDLVKQLEYFESIGKGLEAKRLKQRVEYDLEMIKEMGYCPGIENYSRYFDGRSSGQRPFCLIDYFPDDFITFIDESHVTIPQIRAMYGGDHSRKSVLIEYGFRLPAAADNRPLTFDEFESITGQTVYVSATPSEYELNKSEGLVVEQVVRPTGLLDPPIEVRPTHDQVDNLLEEIRKRSEVDERVLVTTLTKRMAEELDDFFGKRGVRCRYIHSDVDTAERVEIIEDFKNGLFDVLIGVNLLREGLDIPSVSLVAILDADKEGFLRSQVALTQTAGRAARNVHGLVIMYADSVTRSMKETIYETDRRRSKQIEYNRIHHITPKQVEVKHNTLLAELGGNPDAAKSQGRVTASNSYDVPTFIPDPSALGKGRITVGLGDDSKRDTNTAYTDGYIRADLAAVLQDPVIRSMSREQVEKSAEESRRKMKKAAAELDYAAAARYRDEMWALEEYLKVWKND
;
A
#
# COMPACT_ATOMS: atom_id res chain seq x y z
N MET A 1 29.03 8.84 2.35
CA MET A 1 29.24 8.37 0.96
C MET A 1 28.40 9.19 0.01
N GLN A 2 28.71 9.18 -1.29
CA GLN A 2 27.89 9.84 -2.32
C GLN A 2 27.09 8.79 -3.10
N PHE A 3 25.90 9.16 -3.55
CA PHE A 3 25.16 8.33 -4.49
C PHE A 3 25.90 8.20 -5.80
N LYS A 4 26.04 6.97 -6.27
CA LYS A 4 26.66 6.66 -7.55
C LYS A 4 25.91 5.53 -8.23
N ILE A 5 25.33 5.82 -9.40
CA ILE A 5 24.63 4.82 -10.20
C ILE A 5 25.62 3.85 -10.83
N SER A 6 25.30 2.56 -10.70
CA SER A 6 25.95 1.46 -11.43
C SER A 6 24.94 0.91 -12.44
N SER A 7 25.06 1.32 -13.70
CA SER A 7 24.16 0.88 -14.75
C SER A 7 24.86 0.85 -16.10
N GLU A 8 24.55 -0.15 -16.93
CA GLU A 8 24.95 -0.20 -18.34
C GLU A 8 24.15 0.79 -19.20
N TYR A 9 23.00 1.26 -18.70
CA TYR A 9 22.12 2.18 -19.41
C TYR A 9 22.53 3.63 -19.17
N LYS A 10 22.29 4.46 -20.19
CA LYS A 10 22.42 5.92 -20.12
C LYS A 10 21.06 6.55 -20.36
N PRO A 11 20.78 7.72 -19.74
CA PRO A 11 19.55 8.45 -20.00
C PRO A 11 19.34 8.69 -21.50
N SER A 12 18.15 8.36 -22.01
CA SER A 12 17.80 8.48 -23.43
C SER A 12 16.31 8.87 -23.59
N GLY A 13 15.90 9.20 -24.79
CA GLY A 13 14.55 9.73 -25.02
C GLY A 13 14.34 11.09 -24.35
N ASP A 14 13.23 11.23 -23.65
CA ASP A 14 12.90 12.42 -22.87
C ASP A 14 13.61 12.45 -21.49
N GLN A 15 14.31 11.36 -21.09
CA GLN A 15 14.93 11.24 -19.76
C GLN A 15 15.94 12.35 -19.44
N PRO A 16 16.88 12.73 -20.34
CA PRO A 16 17.85 13.79 -20.03
C PRO A 16 17.18 15.13 -19.69
N GLU A 17 16.17 15.52 -20.46
CA GLU A 17 15.41 16.74 -20.24
C GLU A 17 14.57 16.66 -18.97
N ALA A 18 13.95 15.50 -18.72
CA ALA A 18 13.16 15.26 -17.51
C ALA A 18 14.03 15.34 -16.25
N ILE A 19 15.21 14.71 -16.24
CA ILE A 19 16.15 14.75 -15.12
C ILE A 19 16.59 16.19 -14.85
N GLU A 20 16.97 16.94 -15.89
CA GLU A 20 17.44 18.32 -15.73
C GLU A 20 16.29 19.24 -15.28
N GLY A 21 15.09 19.08 -15.85
CA GLY A 21 13.91 19.85 -15.48
C GLY A 21 13.55 19.67 -14.01
N ILE A 22 13.51 18.42 -13.51
CA ILE A 22 13.23 18.12 -12.10
C ILE A 22 14.33 18.70 -11.20
N CYS A 23 15.61 18.42 -11.51
CA CYS A 23 16.73 18.91 -10.71
C CYS A 23 16.80 20.44 -10.66
N SER A 24 16.51 21.11 -11.77
CA SER A 24 16.48 22.58 -11.84
C SER A 24 15.36 23.15 -10.97
N ALA A 25 14.15 22.64 -11.09
CA ALA A 25 13.00 23.06 -10.30
C ALA A 25 13.27 22.91 -8.79
N ILE A 26 13.76 21.72 -8.36
CA ILE A 26 14.10 21.44 -6.95
C ILE A 26 15.19 22.38 -6.43
N ARG A 27 16.26 22.64 -7.22
CA ARG A 27 17.33 23.60 -6.84
C ARG A 27 16.86 25.05 -6.76
N GLN A 28 15.85 25.41 -7.55
CA GLN A 28 15.22 26.73 -7.52
C GLN A 28 14.26 26.92 -6.34
N GLY A 29 14.04 25.86 -5.54
CA GLY A 29 13.22 25.92 -4.34
C GLY A 29 11.74 25.59 -4.58
N SER A 30 11.38 24.97 -5.72
CA SER A 30 10.01 24.51 -5.94
C SER A 30 9.66 23.42 -4.93
N ASP A 31 8.51 23.52 -4.28
CA ASP A 31 8.05 22.55 -3.29
C ASP A 31 7.62 21.23 -3.93
N ALA A 32 7.15 21.28 -5.19
CA ALA A 32 6.67 20.12 -5.90
C ALA A 32 6.93 20.18 -7.41
N VAL A 33 7.13 19.01 -8.02
CA VAL A 33 7.25 18.82 -9.48
C VAL A 33 6.46 17.57 -9.88
N THR A 34 5.74 17.62 -10.99
CA THR A 34 5.04 16.44 -11.53
C THR A 34 5.82 15.85 -12.71
N LEU A 35 6.25 14.59 -12.60
CA LEU A 35 6.79 13.79 -13.70
C LEU A 35 5.63 13.02 -14.36
N LEU A 36 5.18 13.48 -15.52
CA LEU A 36 4.23 12.76 -16.37
C LEU A 36 4.99 11.73 -17.20
N GLY A 37 5.06 10.50 -16.71
CA GLY A 37 5.84 9.45 -17.35
C GLY A 37 4.99 8.24 -17.74
N VAL A 38 4.95 7.92 -19.05
CA VAL A 38 4.20 6.74 -19.52
C VAL A 38 4.81 5.42 -19.07
N THR A 39 4.01 4.37 -19.09
CA THR A 39 4.50 3.01 -18.78
C THR A 39 5.63 2.62 -19.74
N GLY A 40 6.74 2.11 -19.19
CA GLY A 40 7.90 1.69 -19.97
C GLY A 40 8.82 2.82 -20.44
N SER A 41 8.61 4.07 -20.02
CA SER A 41 9.54 5.18 -20.31
C SER A 41 10.79 5.21 -19.42
N GLY A 42 10.87 4.32 -18.41
CA GLY A 42 11.99 4.25 -17.48
C GLY A 42 11.93 5.30 -16.36
N LYS A 43 10.74 5.55 -15.80
CA LYS A 43 10.52 6.48 -14.68
C LYS A 43 11.47 6.21 -13.50
N THR A 44 11.64 4.94 -13.11
CA THR A 44 12.54 4.54 -12.01
C THR A 44 13.99 4.96 -12.27
N PHE A 45 14.45 4.78 -13.51
CA PHE A 45 15.80 5.20 -13.88
C PHE A 45 15.96 6.73 -13.88
N THR A 46 14.92 7.46 -14.24
CA THR A 46 14.89 8.94 -14.13
C THR A 46 14.95 9.36 -12.66
N MET A 47 14.14 8.76 -11.75
CA MET A 47 14.22 9.02 -10.31
C MET A 47 15.63 8.74 -9.77
N ALA A 48 16.26 7.61 -10.13
CA ALA A 48 17.62 7.27 -9.72
C ALA A 48 18.64 8.34 -10.14
N ASN A 49 18.56 8.80 -11.39
CA ASN A 49 19.45 9.87 -11.89
C ASN A 49 19.21 11.22 -11.20
N VAL A 50 17.98 11.53 -10.84
CA VAL A 50 17.66 12.74 -10.04
C VAL A 50 18.29 12.63 -8.66
N ILE A 51 18.19 11.48 -7.99
CA ILE A 51 18.80 11.22 -6.67
C ILE A 51 20.32 11.37 -6.75
N GLU A 52 20.95 10.76 -7.76
CA GLU A 52 22.40 10.91 -7.97
C GLU A 52 22.82 12.36 -8.19
N LYS A 53 22.05 13.14 -8.98
CA LYS A 53 22.37 14.55 -9.25
C LYS A 53 22.13 15.47 -8.05
N LEU A 54 21.14 15.18 -7.22
CA LEU A 54 20.80 15.99 -6.04
C LEU A 54 21.63 15.64 -4.81
N GLN A 55 22.12 14.40 -4.70
CA GLN A 55 22.92 13.91 -3.56
C GLN A 55 22.23 14.08 -2.21
N ARG A 56 20.92 13.84 -2.15
CA ARG A 56 20.09 14.00 -0.94
C ARG A 56 19.42 12.66 -0.58
N PRO A 57 19.24 12.34 0.71
CA PRO A 57 18.43 11.20 1.12
C PRO A 57 17.06 11.23 0.46
N ALA A 58 16.54 10.06 0.10
CA ALA A 58 15.31 9.97 -0.66
C ALA A 58 14.31 8.99 -0.04
N LEU A 59 13.05 9.42 0.06
CA LEU A 59 11.91 8.58 0.38
C LEU A 59 11.12 8.31 -0.90
N ILE A 60 10.89 7.04 -1.22
CA ILE A 60 10.10 6.63 -2.39
C ILE A 60 8.84 5.94 -1.87
N LEU A 61 7.69 6.55 -2.10
CA LEU A 61 6.39 6.04 -1.68
C LEU A 61 5.68 5.32 -2.83
N SER A 62 5.16 4.14 -2.52
CA SER A 62 4.34 3.34 -3.43
C SER A 62 3.05 2.89 -2.75
N HIS A 63 1.98 2.71 -3.51
CA HIS A 63 0.66 2.38 -2.97
C HIS A 63 0.50 0.93 -2.49
N ASN A 64 1.39 0.00 -2.86
CA ASN A 64 1.32 -1.40 -2.41
C ASN A 64 2.70 -2.04 -2.19
N LYS A 65 2.72 -3.19 -1.47
CA LYS A 65 3.95 -3.93 -1.15
C LYS A 65 4.67 -4.46 -2.39
N THR A 66 3.93 -4.95 -3.38
CA THR A 66 4.50 -5.58 -4.58
C THR A 66 5.27 -4.57 -5.43
N LEU A 67 4.67 -3.41 -5.69
CA LEU A 67 5.33 -2.34 -6.43
C LEU A 67 6.51 -1.76 -5.63
N ALA A 68 6.37 -1.61 -4.32
CA ALA A 68 7.48 -1.20 -3.46
C ALA A 68 8.64 -2.21 -3.52
N ALA A 69 8.38 -3.53 -3.53
CA ALA A 69 9.41 -4.55 -3.67
C ALA A 69 10.11 -4.50 -5.04
N GLN A 70 9.34 -4.27 -6.12
CA GLN A 70 9.91 -4.08 -7.45
C GLN A 70 10.83 -2.86 -7.49
N LEU A 71 10.36 -1.70 -6.99
CA LEU A 71 11.16 -0.47 -6.93
C LEU A 71 12.42 -0.68 -6.07
N TYR A 72 12.29 -1.34 -4.92
CA TYR A 72 13.43 -1.67 -4.06
C TYR A 72 14.49 -2.48 -4.83
N GLY A 73 14.09 -3.53 -5.56
CA GLY A 73 15.00 -4.33 -6.37
C GLY A 73 15.68 -3.51 -7.48
N GLU A 74 14.94 -2.64 -8.17
CA GLU A 74 15.47 -1.76 -9.21
C GLU A 74 16.48 -0.77 -8.59
N PHE A 75 16.15 -0.07 -7.51
CA PHE A 75 17.05 0.87 -6.84
C PHE A 75 18.28 0.18 -6.24
N LYS A 76 18.12 -1.01 -5.67
CA LYS A 76 19.26 -1.82 -5.18
C LYS A 76 20.24 -2.18 -6.29
N SER A 77 19.72 -2.46 -7.49
CA SER A 77 20.57 -2.73 -8.65
C SER A 77 21.28 -1.47 -9.18
N PHE A 78 20.62 -0.30 -9.11
CA PHE A 78 21.23 0.98 -9.53
C PHE A 78 22.24 1.50 -8.50
N PHE A 79 22.04 1.24 -7.23
CA PHE A 79 22.86 1.73 -6.12
C PHE A 79 23.42 0.60 -5.24
N PRO A 80 24.23 -0.33 -5.78
CA PRO A 80 24.69 -1.51 -5.04
C PRO A 80 25.59 -1.18 -3.85
N ASN A 81 26.23 0.00 -3.82
CA ASN A 81 27.17 0.44 -2.78
C ASN A 81 26.57 1.48 -1.82
N ASN A 82 25.30 1.87 -2.02
CA ASN A 82 24.60 2.82 -1.16
C ASN A 82 23.53 2.12 -0.30
N ALA A 83 23.04 2.77 0.73
CA ALA A 83 21.99 2.23 1.57
C ALA A 83 20.64 2.35 0.85
N VAL A 84 20.18 1.26 0.28
CA VAL A 84 18.81 1.14 -0.24
C VAL A 84 18.05 0.24 0.68
N GLU A 85 17.01 0.79 1.33
CA GLU A 85 16.25 0.18 2.39
C GLU A 85 14.80 -0.06 1.99
N TYR A 86 14.16 -1.07 2.60
CA TYR A 86 12.79 -1.45 2.32
C TYR A 86 11.92 -1.33 3.56
N TYR A 87 10.84 -0.54 3.47
CA TYR A 87 9.98 -0.25 4.61
C TYR A 87 8.49 -0.40 4.26
N VAL A 88 7.94 -1.57 4.52
CA VAL A 88 6.51 -1.87 4.28
C VAL A 88 5.86 -2.45 5.54
N SER A 89 4.55 -2.71 5.49
CA SER A 89 3.88 -3.42 6.59
C SER A 89 4.50 -4.80 6.79
N TYR A 90 4.92 -5.08 8.03
CA TYR A 90 5.57 -6.33 8.42
C TYR A 90 4.60 -7.46 8.78
N TYR A 91 3.30 -7.26 8.55
CA TYR A 91 2.30 -8.30 8.77
C TYR A 91 2.09 -9.11 7.48
N ASP A 92 2.19 -10.45 7.60
CA ASP A 92 1.72 -11.38 6.56
C ASP A 92 0.20 -11.50 6.62
N TYR A 93 -0.34 -11.54 7.83
CA TYR A 93 -1.76 -11.47 8.13
C TYR A 93 -2.02 -10.41 9.18
N TYR A 94 -3.07 -9.62 9.02
CA TYR A 94 -3.47 -8.61 9.99
C TYR A 94 -4.97 -8.44 10.06
N GLN A 95 -5.56 -8.83 11.19
CA GLN A 95 -6.94 -8.53 11.55
C GLN A 95 -6.93 -7.46 12.65
N PRO A 96 -7.37 -6.23 12.35
CA PRO A 96 -7.43 -5.19 13.36
C PRO A 96 -8.51 -5.50 14.41
N GLU A 97 -8.22 -5.12 15.66
CA GLU A 97 -9.22 -5.11 16.73
C GLU A 97 -10.41 -4.21 16.33
N ALA A 98 -11.63 -4.72 16.45
CA ALA A 98 -12.85 -3.97 16.14
C ALA A 98 -14.02 -4.41 17.03
N TYR A 99 -15.02 -3.53 17.15
CA TYR A 99 -16.27 -3.86 17.79
C TYR A 99 -17.45 -3.44 16.90
N ILE A 100 -18.41 -4.33 16.72
CA ILE A 100 -19.62 -4.11 15.93
C ILE A 100 -20.80 -4.00 16.88
N PRO A 101 -21.27 -2.76 17.21
CA PRO A 101 -22.31 -2.55 18.20
C PRO A 101 -23.66 -3.19 17.85
N THR A 102 -23.99 -3.27 16.56
CA THR A 102 -25.27 -3.82 16.09
C THR A 102 -25.43 -5.32 16.36
N THR A 103 -24.33 -6.05 16.42
CA THR A 103 -24.32 -7.51 16.68
C THR A 103 -23.67 -7.87 18.01
N ASP A 104 -23.24 -6.88 18.80
CA ASP A 104 -22.43 -7.05 20.02
C ASP A 104 -21.24 -8.00 19.80
N THR A 105 -20.54 -7.82 18.67
CA THR A 105 -19.44 -8.69 18.27
C THR A 105 -18.12 -7.98 18.46
N TYR A 106 -17.28 -8.50 19.34
CA TYR A 106 -15.90 -8.07 19.48
C TYR A 106 -14.98 -8.95 18.62
N ILE A 107 -14.20 -8.31 17.77
CA ILE A 107 -13.18 -8.92 16.92
C ILE A 107 -11.84 -8.68 17.58
N GLU A 108 -11.19 -9.74 18.02
CA GLU A 108 -9.87 -9.65 18.63
C GLU A 108 -8.81 -9.37 17.55
N LYS A 109 -7.77 -8.62 17.94
CA LYS A 109 -6.61 -8.38 17.07
C LYS A 109 -5.89 -9.71 16.84
N ASP A 110 -5.73 -10.08 15.59
CA ASP A 110 -4.94 -11.24 15.16
C ASP A 110 -3.91 -10.82 14.12
N LEU A 111 -2.69 -11.33 14.23
CA LEU A 111 -1.60 -10.94 13.34
C LEU A 111 -0.52 -12.02 13.26
N SER A 112 0.12 -12.06 12.09
CA SER A 112 1.34 -12.82 11.84
C SER A 112 2.42 -11.87 11.36
N ILE A 113 3.58 -11.88 12.04
CA ILE A 113 4.71 -11.00 11.73
C ILE A 113 5.67 -11.72 10.80
N ASN A 114 6.07 -11.03 9.73
CA ASN A 114 7.15 -11.45 8.85
C ASN A 114 8.49 -10.95 9.42
N GLU A 115 9.29 -11.85 9.97
CA GLU A 115 10.56 -11.52 10.59
C GLU A 115 11.59 -10.90 9.63
N GLN A 116 11.52 -11.24 8.33
CA GLN A 116 12.42 -10.66 7.33
C GLN A 116 12.06 -9.20 7.04
N ILE A 117 10.76 -8.91 6.94
CA ILE A 117 10.32 -7.53 6.74
C ILE A 117 10.59 -6.68 8.00
N ASP A 118 10.42 -7.25 9.19
CA ASP A 118 10.73 -6.55 10.45
C ASP A 118 12.21 -6.20 10.53
N LYS A 119 13.11 -7.12 10.16
CA LYS A 119 14.55 -6.86 10.00
C LYS A 119 14.82 -5.68 9.07
N LEU A 120 14.19 -5.66 7.88
CA LEU A 120 14.40 -4.59 6.90
C LEU A 120 13.88 -3.23 7.41
N ARG A 121 12.82 -3.21 8.22
CA ARG A 121 12.34 -2.00 8.87
C ARG A 121 13.31 -1.45 9.90
N LEU A 122 13.91 -2.33 10.71
CA LEU A 122 14.97 -1.95 11.66
C LEU A 122 16.23 -1.48 10.92
N SER A 123 16.60 -2.13 9.82
CA SER A 123 17.71 -1.70 8.94
C SER A 123 17.48 -0.28 8.45
N ALA A 124 16.28 0.03 7.94
CA ALA A 124 15.93 1.37 7.45
C ALA A 124 16.06 2.44 8.56
N ALA A 125 15.51 2.18 9.76
CA ALA A 125 15.63 3.09 10.90
C ALA A 125 17.10 3.30 11.30
N SER A 126 17.89 2.23 11.36
CA SER A 126 19.30 2.28 11.70
C SER A 126 20.12 3.05 10.65
N ALA A 127 19.85 2.81 9.35
CA ALA A 127 20.53 3.51 8.27
C ALA A 127 20.27 5.03 8.30
N LEU A 128 19.03 5.45 8.57
CA LEU A 128 18.67 6.86 8.71
C LEU A 128 19.34 7.51 9.94
N MET A 129 19.44 6.77 11.07
CA MET A 129 20.05 7.28 12.30
C MET A 129 21.58 7.19 12.30
N SER A 130 22.19 6.53 11.33
CA SER A 130 23.66 6.38 11.25
C SER A 130 24.41 7.65 10.83
N GLY A 131 23.69 8.73 10.49
CA GLY A 131 24.27 9.95 9.94
C GLY A 131 24.68 9.85 8.45
N ARG A 132 24.42 8.71 7.79
CA ARG A 132 24.62 8.56 6.35
C ARG A 132 23.70 9.50 5.57
N ARG A 133 24.24 10.03 4.49
CA ARG A 133 23.48 10.90 3.56
C ARG A 133 23.04 10.15 2.29
N ASP A 134 23.60 8.98 2.06
CA ASP A 134 23.37 8.15 0.86
C ASP A 134 22.32 7.05 1.14
N VAL A 135 21.17 7.43 1.69
CA VAL A 135 20.09 6.52 2.06
C VAL A 135 18.87 6.74 1.15
N ILE A 136 18.39 5.66 0.55
CA ILE A 136 17.13 5.60 -0.19
C ILE A 136 16.21 4.64 0.57
N VAL A 137 15.04 5.08 0.99
CA VAL A 137 14.04 4.20 1.58
C VAL A 137 12.87 4.05 0.61
N VAL A 138 12.62 2.83 0.17
CA VAL A 138 11.43 2.48 -0.62
C VAL A 138 10.35 1.96 0.33
N SER A 139 9.22 2.65 0.37
CA SER A 139 8.18 2.39 1.34
C SER A 139 6.79 2.29 0.71
N SER A 140 5.92 1.53 1.38
CA SER A 140 4.47 1.67 1.19
C SER A 140 3.94 2.75 2.14
N VAL A 141 2.63 3.02 2.07
CA VAL A 141 1.94 3.95 3.00
C VAL A 141 2.06 3.56 4.48
N SER A 142 2.65 2.40 4.81
CA SER A 142 2.93 2.00 6.19
C SER A 142 3.93 2.90 6.93
N CYS A 143 4.73 3.70 6.21
CA CYS A 143 5.61 4.71 6.81
C CYS A 143 4.88 5.84 7.54
N LEU A 144 3.58 5.99 7.31
CA LEU A 144 2.74 7.01 7.94
C LEU A 144 2.18 6.58 9.30
N TYR A 145 2.33 5.29 9.65
CA TYR A 145 1.96 4.79 10.97
C TYR A 145 3.03 5.10 12.01
N GLY A 146 2.56 5.24 13.27
CA GLY A 146 3.42 5.50 14.40
C GLY A 146 4.51 4.43 14.59
N ILE A 147 5.73 4.91 14.81
CA ILE A 147 6.88 4.14 15.30
C ILE A 147 7.46 4.88 16.52
N GLY A 148 8.53 4.35 17.11
CA GLY A 148 9.19 4.99 18.26
C GLY A 148 9.73 6.38 17.94
N ASN A 149 10.00 7.16 19.00
CA ASN A 149 10.63 8.47 18.89
C ASN A 149 12.08 8.32 18.39
N PRO A 150 12.48 8.98 17.28
CA PRO A 150 13.86 8.90 16.75
C PRO A 150 14.92 9.33 17.76
N GLN A 151 14.62 10.29 18.66
CA GLN A 151 15.55 10.70 19.70
C GLN A 151 15.79 9.60 20.73
N ASP A 152 14.74 8.85 21.12
CA ASP A 152 14.88 7.73 22.04
C ASP A 152 15.64 6.59 21.35
N PHE A 153 15.35 6.29 20.09
CA PHE A 153 16.06 5.29 19.30
C PHE A 153 17.56 5.62 19.21
N HIS A 154 17.91 6.88 18.95
CA HIS A 154 19.29 7.34 18.90
C HIS A 154 19.98 7.29 20.29
N SER A 155 19.30 7.74 21.34
CA SER A 155 19.87 7.79 22.70
C SER A 155 20.13 6.39 23.30
N GLN A 156 19.40 5.37 22.86
CA GLN A 156 19.55 3.98 23.28
C GLN A 156 20.51 3.19 22.38
N THR A 157 21.14 3.83 21.39
CA THR A 157 22.18 3.20 20.58
C THR A 157 23.44 2.98 21.44
N VAL A 158 23.90 1.74 21.51
CA VAL A 158 25.08 1.38 22.28
C VAL A 158 26.33 1.54 21.42
N GLN A 159 27.13 2.57 21.71
CA GLN A 159 28.40 2.79 21.02
C GLN A 159 29.51 1.97 21.69
N VAL A 160 30.17 1.15 20.89
CA VAL A 160 31.33 0.38 21.36
C VAL A 160 32.55 0.60 20.45
N HIS A 161 33.71 0.75 21.05
CA HIS A 161 35.00 0.89 20.34
C HIS A 161 36.12 0.17 21.04
N VAL A 162 37.13 -0.24 20.28
CA VAL A 162 38.34 -0.86 20.82
C VAL A 162 39.07 0.10 21.79
N GLY A 163 39.49 -0.37 22.96
CA GLY A 163 40.09 0.42 24.01
C GLY A 163 39.09 1.12 24.95
N GLN A 164 37.81 0.91 24.77
CA GLN A 164 36.76 1.50 25.61
C GLN A 164 36.79 0.88 27.01
N GLN A 165 36.87 1.74 28.05
CA GLN A 165 36.78 1.34 29.45
C GLN A 165 35.32 1.20 29.88
N ILE A 166 34.84 -0.02 29.92
CA ILE A 166 33.47 -0.37 30.33
C ILE A 166 33.44 -1.78 30.87
N SER A 167 32.84 -2.01 32.04
CA SER A 167 32.69 -3.37 32.54
C SER A 167 31.66 -4.16 31.70
N GLU A 168 31.90 -5.45 31.51
CA GLU A 168 30.96 -6.35 30.81
C GLU A 168 29.52 -6.19 31.34
N THR A 169 29.36 -6.23 32.68
CA THR A 169 28.04 -6.08 33.31
C THR A 169 27.31 -4.78 32.87
N ARG A 170 28.04 -3.68 32.78
CA ARG A 170 27.48 -2.41 32.35
C ARG A 170 27.06 -2.44 30.86
N LEU A 171 27.86 -3.05 30.00
CA LEU A 171 27.51 -3.27 28.60
C LEU A 171 26.24 -4.10 28.49
N LEU A 172 26.12 -5.20 29.27
CA LEU A 172 24.90 -6.04 29.24
C LEU A 172 23.66 -5.28 29.65
N TYR A 173 23.75 -4.38 30.64
CA TYR A 173 22.60 -3.49 30.97
C TYR A 173 22.24 -2.55 29.84
N HIS A 174 23.22 -1.95 29.14
CA HIS A 174 22.93 -1.11 27.98
C HIS A 174 22.27 -1.91 26.85
N LEU A 175 22.69 -3.16 26.61
CA LEU A 175 22.04 -4.02 25.61
C LEU A 175 20.59 -4.35 25.98
N VAL A 176 20.30 -4.61 27.26
CA VAL A 176 18.93 -4.85 27.74
C VAL A 176 18.09 -3.58 27.60
N ASP A 177 18.61 -2.41 27.94
CA ASP A 177 17.93 -1.12 27.75
C ASP A 177 17.68 -0.84 26.25
N ALA A 178 18.54 -1.33 25.35
CA ALA A 178 18.38 -1.31 23.89
C ALA A 178 17.51 -2.46 23.36
N LEU A 179 16.72 -3.12 24.21
CA LEU A 179 15.77 -4.20 23.90
C LEU A 179 16.38 -5.53 23.41
N PHE A 180 17.67 -5.77 23.65
CA PHE A 180 18.25 -7.09 23.41
C PHE A 180 17.95 -8.04 24.58
N SER A 181 17.64 -9.28 24.24
CA SER A 181 17.40 -10.34 25.23
C SER A 181 18.62 -11.26 25.38
N ARG A 182 18.97 -11.64 26.61
CA ARG A 182 20.02 -12.63 26.85
C ARG A 182 19.53 -14.02 26.47
N THR A 183 20.37 -14.77 25.76
CA THR A 183 20.09 -16.17 25.42
C THR A 183 21.36 -17.03 25.67
N GLU A 184 21.13 -18.32 25.92
CA GLU A 184 22.22 -19.30 26.02
C GLU A 184 22.14 -20.32 24.86
N THR A 185 20.97 -20.58 24.33
CA THR A 185 20.70 -21.66 23.37
C THR A 185 20.22 -21.19 22.03
N ASP A 186 19.27 -20.24 21.98
CA ASP A 186 18.63 -19.77 20.74
C ASP A 186 19.19 -18.40 20.34
N PHE A 187 20.32 -18.40 19.63
CA PHE A 187 20.98 -17.16 19.20
C PHE A 187 20.33 -16.66 17.91
N LYS A 188 19.40 -15.74 18.08
CA LYS A 188 18.61 -15.12 17.00
C LYS A 188 18.71 -13.60 17.03
N ARG A 189 18.20 -12.93 16.00
CA ARG A 189 18.18 -11.46 15.91
C ARG A 189 17.57 -10.84 17.17
N GLY A 190 18.18 -9.75 17.64
CA GLY A 190 17.77 -9.06 18.87
C GLY A 190 18.14 -9.80 20.17
N THR A 191 19.06 -10.77 20.11
CA THR A 191 19.58 -11.44 21.30
C THR A 191 21.09 -11.26 21.45
N PHE A 192 21.59 -11.42 22.67
CA PHE A 192 23.02 -11.50 22.95
C PHE A 192 23.34 -12.74 23.80
N ARG A 193 24.54 -13.25 23.67
CA ARG A 193 25.05 -14.34 24.50
C ARG A 193 26.42 -13.99 25.04
N VAL A 194 26.74 -14.57 26.22
CA VAL A 194 28.01 -14.34 26.94
C VAL A 194 28.76 -15.66 27.08
N ARG A 195 30.02 -15.68 26.72
CA ARG A 195 30.92 -16.85 26.82
C ARG A 195 32.29 -16.42 27.34
N GLY A 196 32.50 -16.55 28.65
CA GLY A 196 33.71 -16.03 29.30
C GLY A 196 33.80 -14.52 29.13
N ASP A 197 34.91 -14.01 28.64
CA ASP A 197 35.14 -12.58 28.38
C ASP A 197 34.68 -12.12 27.01
N THR A 198 33.75 -12.86 26.40
CA THR A 198 33.21 -12.56 25.03
C THR A 198 31.70 -12.39 25.05
N VAL A 199 31.23 -11.31 24.47
CA VAL A 199 29.82 -11.01 24.26
C VAL A 199 29.54 -11.00 22.77
N ASP A 200 28.69 -11.92 22.28
CA ASP A 200 28.18 -11.91 20.92
C ASP A 200 26.78 -11.28 20.89
N VAL A 201 26.58 -10.26 20.06
CA VAL A 201 25.31 -9.53 19.91
C VAL A 201 24.78 -9.71 18.49
N TYR A 202 23.63 -10.38 18.32
CA TYR A 202 23.00 -10.56 17.01
C TYR A 202 22.13 -9.34 16.71
N LEU A 203 22.54 -8.56 15.70
CA LEU A 203 21.90 -7.30 15.36
C LEU A 203 20.43 -7.49 14.91
N GLY A 204 19.55 -6.58 15.32
CA GLY A 204 18.13 -6.66 14.95
C GLY A 204 17.86 -6.39 13.47
N GLY A 205 18.62 -5.47 12.86
CA GLY A 205 18.45 -5.02 11.46
C GLY A 205 19.40 -5.69 10.45
N SER A 206 20.21 -6.69 10.85
CA SER A 206 21.20 -7.36 10.00
C SER A 206 21.16 -8.88 10.19
N ASP A 207 21.74 -9.63 9.27
CA ASP A 207 21.98 -11.08 9.40
C ASP A 207 23.35 -11.38 10.02
N GLU A 208 24.03 -10.39 10.56
CA GLU A 208 25.34 -10.45 11.14
C GLU A 208 25.28 -10.21 12.65
N ALA A 209 26.30 -10.68 13.38
CA ALA A 209 26.45 -10.42 14.79
C ALA A 209 27.79 -9.70 15.08
N VAL A 210 27.80 -8.91 16.14
CA VAL A 210 28.99 -8.24 16.64
C VAL A 210 29.56 -9.06 17.79
N ARG A 211 30.82 -9.44 17.69
CA ARG A 211 31.59 -10.04 18.77
C ARG A 211 32.44 -8.99 19.48
N ILE A 212 32.30 -8.90 20.79
CA ILE A 212 32.98 -7.98 21.70
C ILE A 212 33.83 -8.82 22.64
N GLU A 213 35.15 -8.68 22.56
CA GLU A 213 36.08 -9.41 23.39
C GLU A 213 36.65 -8.45 24.45
N PHE A 214 36.61 -8.89 25.72
CA PHE A 214 37.04 -8.10 26.86
C PHE A 214 38.39 -8.56 27.36
N PHE A 215 39.20 -7.61 27.84
CA PHE A 215 40.32 -7.85 28.70
C PHE A 215 40.15 -7.06 30.01
N GLY A 216 39.63 -7.74 31.05
CA GLY A 216 39.15 -7.07 32.27
C GLY A 216 37.94 -6.16 31.99
N ASP A 217 38.08 -4.87 32.32
CA ASP A 217 37.05 -3.85 32.08
C ASP A 217 37.29 -3.01 30.78
N GLU A 218 38.12 -3.54 29.87
CA GLU A 218 38.42 -2.87 28.59
C GLU A 218 37.99 -3.76 27.42
N ILE A 219 37.43 -3.14 26.38
CA ILE A 219 37.14 -3.82 25.12
C ILE A 219 38.44 -3.96 24.31
N ASP A 220 38.96 -5.21 24.21
CA ASP A 220 40.22 -5.54 23.53
C ASP A 220 40.05 -5.67 22.02
N ALA A 221 38.96 -6.31 21.56
CA ALA A 221 38.72 -6.49 20.16
C ALA A 221 37.21 -6.44 19.81
N LEU A 222 36.93 -5.97 18.57
CA LEU A 222 35.61 -5.99 17.98
C LEU A 222 35.64 -6.70 16.61
N SER A 223 34.67 -7.56 16.35
CA SER A 223 34.57 -8.28 15.08
C SER A 223 33.14 -8.43 14.66
N LEU A 224 32.89 -8.28 13.36
CA LEU A 224 31.65 -8.71 12.72
C LEU A 224 31.77 -10.21 12.43
N ILE A 225 30.77 -10.97 12.84
CA ILE A 225 30.80 -12.44 12.73
C ILE A 225 29.53 -12.97 12.04
N ASP A 226 29.66 -14.11 11.39
CA ASP A 226 28.52 -14.92 10.97
C ASP A 226 27.88 -15.59 12.21
N PRO A 227 26.60 -15.36 12.52
CA PRO A 227 25.98 -15.85 13.75
C PRO A 227 25.82 -17.37 13.80
N VAL A 228 25.79 -18.05 12.64
CA VAL A 228 25.62 -19.51 12.52
C VAL A 228 26.96 -20.22 12.72
N THR A 229 27.98 -19.80 12.00
CA THR A 229 29.31 -20.44 12.03
C THR A 229 30.23 -19.86 13.10
N GLY A 230 29.98 -18.62 13.54
CA GLY A 230 30.86 -17.86 14.44
C GLY A 230 32.15 -17.36 13.76
N ALA A 231 32.27 -17.51 12.45
CA ALA A 231 33.43 -17.06 11.68
C ALA A 231 33.48 -15.53 11.61
N THR A 232 34.68 -14.98 11.78
CA THR A 232 34.91 -13.54 11.63
C THR A 232 34.82 -13.13 10.16
N ILE A 233 33.95 -12.18 9.90
CA ILE A 233 33.74 -11.55 8.58
C ILE A 233 34.72 -10.38 8.43
N GLU A 234 34.74 -9.49 9.42
CA GLU A 234 35.54 -8.28 9.44
C GLU A 234 35.98 -7.92 10.89
N ARG A 235 37.15 -7.29 11.04
CA ARG A 235 37.54 -6.66 12.30
C ARG A 235 37.15 -5.19 12.29
N LEU A 236 36.56 -4.74 13.40
CA LEU A 236 36.06 -3.39 13.57
C LEU A 236 36.90 -2.60 14.58
N SER A 237 37.01 -1.29 14.36
CA SER A 237 37.56 -0.37 15.37
C SER A 237 36.45 0.20 16.27
N GLU A 238 35.29 0.39 15.73
CA GLU A 238 34.09 0.88 16.41
C GLU A 238 32.83 0.37 15.72
N VAL A 239 31.72 0.26 16.44
CA VAL A 239 30.41 -0.11 15.88
C VAL A 239 29.28 0.44 16.73
N PRO A 240 28.27 1.11 16.12
CA PRO A 240 27.00 1.43 16.78
C PRO A 240 26.10 0.19 16.79
N ILE A 241 25.62 -0.23 17.94
CA ILE A 241 24.61 -1.28 18.10
C ILE A 241 23.27 -0.58 18.32
N TYR A 242 22.44 -0.56 17.27
CA TYR A 242 21.12 0.04 17.32
C TYR A 242 20.13 -0.84 18.08
N PRO A 243 19.08 -0.26 18.68
CA PRO A 243 18.07 -1.01 19.41
C PRO A 243 17.47 -2.17 18.60
N ALA A 244 17.17 -3.26 19.28
CA ALA A 244 16.57 -4.46 18.66
C ALA A 244 15.08 -4.31 18.31
N GLY A 245 14.47 -3.16 18.60
CA GLY A 245 13.05 -2.88 18.29
C GLY A 245 12.82 -1.39 18.06
N ASN A 246 11.74 -1.08 17.32
CA ASN A 246 11.40 0.31 16.95
C ASN A 246 10.77 1.12 18.08
N PHE A 247 10.20 0.49 19.11
CA PHE A 247 9.55 1.15 20.25
C PHE A 247 10.43 1.08 21.48
N VAL A 248 11.44 1.92 21.54
CA VAL A 248 12.38 2.02 22.67
C VAL A 248 11.94 3.15 23.59
N THR A 249 12.01 2.94 24.90
CA THR A 249 11.73 3.96 25.91
C THR A 249 12.66 3.81 27.11
N THR A 250 12.89 4.89 27.84
CA THR A 250 13.69 4.82 29.08
C THR A 250 12.85 4.34 30.27
N LYS A 251 13.50 3.80 31.31
CA LYS A 251 12.81 3.37 32.55
C LYS A 251 12.01 4.50 33.20
N GLU A 252 12.56 5.72 33.18
CA GLU A 252 11.90 6.91 33.74
C GLU A 252 10.63 7.23 32.97
N LYS A 253 10.67 7.20 31.62
CA LYS A 253 9.51 7.40 30.76
C LYS A 253 8.46 6.31 30.98
N SER A 254 8.89 5.03 31.08
CA SER A 254 7.99 3.92 31.33
C SER A 254 7.27 4.06 32.69
N THR A 255 7.97 4.39 33.75
CA THR A 255 7.37 4.62 35.07
C THR A 255 6.37 5.77 35.05
N ARG A 256 6.71 6.87 34.36
CA ARG A 256 5.80 8.00 34.18
C ARG A 256 4.59 7.63 33.34
N ALA A 257 4.76 6.86 32.27
CA ALA A 257 3.68 6.39 31.42
C ALA A 257 2.65 5.57 32.22
N VAL A 258 3.11 4.63 33.06
CA VAL A 258 2.25 3.84 33.95
C VAL A 258 1.38 4.73 34.84
N SER A 259 1.98 5.78 35.47
CA SER A 259 1.22 6.72 36.30
C SER A 259 0.17 7.49 35.50
N LEU A 260 0.54 8.00 34.31
CA LEU A 260 -0.38 8.74 33.43
C LEU A 260 -1.53 7.86 32.90
N ILE A 261 -1.26 6.58 32.61
CA ILE A 261 -2.30 5.62 32.20
C ILE A 261 -3.29 5.41 33.35
N GLN A 262 -2.82 5.29 34.61
CA GLN A 262 -3.67 5.14 35.78
C GLN A 262 -4.55 6.37 36.00
N ASP A 263 -3.98 7.57 35.87
CA ASP A 263 -4.72 8.83 36.01
C ASP A 263 -5.82 8.98 34.95
N ASP A 264 -5.52 8.64 33.70
CA ASP A 264 -6.50 8.71 32.62
C ASP A 264 -7.55 7.59 32.70
N LEU A 265 -7.20 6.42 33.26
CA LEU A 265 -8.16 5.37 33.58
C LEU A 265 -9.19 5.87 34.59
N VAL A 266 -8.76 6.49 35.70
CA VAL A 266 -9.68 7.02 36.72
C VAL A 266 -10.65 8.02 36.10
N LYS A 267 -10.16 8.98 35.35
CA LYS A 267 -11.00 9.99 34.66
C LYS A 267 -12.02 9.35 33.72
N GLN A 268 -11.60 8.33 32.95
CA GLN A 268 -12.49 7.66 32.01
C GLN A 268 -13.55 6.81 32.72
N LEU A 269 -13.21 6.18 33.83
CA LEU A 269 -14.18 5.46 34.65
C LEU A 269 -15.24 6.40 35.24
N GLU A 270 -14.82 7.54 35.82
CA GLU A 270 -15.74 8.59 36.34
C GLU A 270 -16.66 9.11 35.21
N TYR A 271 -16.10 9.32 34.00
CA TYR A 271 -16.91 9.71 32.84
C TYR A 271 -17.98 8.66 32.51
N PHE A 272 -17.61 7.38 32.39
CA PHE A 272 -18.57 6.30 32.08
C PHE A 272 -19.63 6.14 33.14
N GLU A 273 -19.27 6.24 34.41
CA GLU A 273 -20.22 6.20 35.53
C GLU A 273 -21.20 7.37 35.45
N SER A 274 -20.73 8.59 35.14
CA SER A 274 -21.55 9.79 35.04
C SER A 274 -22.62 9.73 33.95
N ILE A 275 -22.36 8.96 32.89
CA ILE A 275 -23.29 8.77 31.75
C ILE A 275 -24.03 7.42 31.82
N GLY A 276 -23.90 6.66 32.92
CA GLY A 276 -24.62 5.39 33.14
C GLY A 276 -24.06 4.18 32.36
N LYS A 277 -22.85 4.26 31.84
CA LYS A 277 -22.15 3.19 31.10
C LYS A 277 -21.31 2.32 32.06
N GLY A 278 -21.94 1.68 33.05
CA GLY A 278 -21.26 0.89 34.09
C GLY A 278 -20.61 -0.40 33.54
N LEU A 279 -21.16 -0.99 32.49
CA LEU A 279 -20.57 -2.19 31.86
C LEU A 279 -19.26 -1.84 31.15
N GLU A 280 -19.25 -0.74 30.40
CA GLU A 280 -18.08 -0.20 29.71
C GLU A 280 -16.99 0.19 30.71
N ALA A 281 -17.36 0.82 31.82
CA ALA A 281 -16.43 1.16 32.89
C ALA A 281 -15.74 -0.10 33.45
N LYS A 282 -16.52 -1.14 33.76
CA LYS A 282 -15.97 -2.40 34.27
C LYS A 282 -15.03 -3.09 33.27
N ARG A 283 -15.43 -3.13 32.02
CA ARG A 283 -14.62 -3.73 30.91
C ARG A 283 -13.29 -3.00 30.78
N LEU A 284 -13.33 -1.67 30.70
CA LEU A 284 -12.14 -0.84 30.57
C LEU A 284 -11.21 -1.01 31.76
N LYS A 285 -11.75 -1.00 32.98
CA LYS A 285 -10.97 -1.20 34.20
C LYS A 285 -10.21 -2.51 34.18
N GLN A 286 -10.88 -3.62 33.92
CA GLN A 286 -10.27 -4.94 33.89
C GLN A 286 -9.17 -5.03 32.85
N ARG A 287 -9.40 -4.47 31.65
CA ARG A 287 -8.42 -4.50 30.56
C ARG A 287 -7.17 -3.69 30.90
N VAL A 288 -7.34 -2.45 31.34
CA VAL A 288 -6.21 -1.54 31.58
C VAL A 288 -5.41 -1.98 32.82
N GLU A 289 -6.07 -2.47 33.88
CA GLU A 289 -5.36 -3.00 35.06
C GLU A 289 -4.50 -4.21 34.68
N TYR A 290 -5.01 -5.12 33.86
CA TYR A 290 -4.24 -6.25 33.34
C TYR A 290 -3.06 -5.80 32.45
N ASP A 291 -3.28 -4.87 31.52
CA ASP A 291 -2.23 -4.33 30.66
C ASP A 291 -1.13 -3.64 31.50
N LEU A 292 -1.51 -2.89 32.55
CA LEU A 292 -0.57 -2.23 33.47
C LEU A 292 0.28 -3.22 34.30
N GLU A 293 -0.33 -4.33 34.73
CA GLU A 293 0.40 -5.39 35.42
C GLU A 293 1.46 -6.02 34.50
N MET A 294 1.07 -6.34 33.27
CA MET A 294 2.03 -6.86 32.29
C MET A 294 3.16 -5.88 31.96
N ILE A 295 2.84 -4.59 31.80
CA ILE A 295 3.87 -3.55 31.54
C ILE A 295 4.85 -3.44 32.71
N LYS A 296 4.38 -3.54 33.96
CA LYS A 296 5.24 -3.47 35.15
C LYS A 296 6.15 -4.68 35.29
N GLU A 297 5.63 -5.89 35.07
CA GLU A 297 6.36 -7.14 35.27
C GLU A 297 7.24 -7.51 34.07
N MET A 298 6.74 -7.31 32.84
CA MET A 298 7.40 -7.76 31.62
C MET A 298 7.92 -6.62 30.73
N GLY A 299 7.57 -5.36 31.03
CA GLY A 299 7.87 -4.21 30.18
C GLY A 299 7.01 -4.10 28.91
N TYR A 300 6.06 -5.01 28.72
CA TYR A 300 5.27 -5.12 27.49
C TYR A 300 3.85 -5.64 27.80
N CYS A 301 2.88 -5.28 26.96
CA CYS A 301 1.55 -5.91 26.91
C CYS A 301 1.04 -6.04 25.48
N PRO A 302 0.13 -7.00 25.18
CA PRO A 302 -0.54 -7.06 23.88
C PRO A 302 -1.32 -5.79 23.58
N GLY A 303 -1.00 -5.11 22.48
CA GLY A 303 -1.62 -3.84 22.14
C GLY A 303 -0.98 -2.62 22.82
N ILE A 304 0.27 -2.71 23.27
CA ILE A 304 1.03 -1.61 23.91
C ILE A 304 1.05 -0.33 23.06
N GLU A 305 0.92 -0.46 21.75
CA GLU A 305 0.81 0.67 20.83
C GLU A 305 -0.37 1.60 21.13
N ASN A 306 -1.43 1.12 21.75
CA ASN A 306 -2.58 1.94 22.18
C ASN A 306 -2.23 2.90 23.34
N TYR A 307 -1.07 2.68 23.97
CA TYR A 307 -0.52 3.50 25.04
C TYR A 307 0.69 4.35 24.56
N SER A 308 1.05 4.31 23.26
CA SER A 308 2.25 4.97 22.72
C SER A 308 2.39 6.44 23.11
N ARG A 309 1.26 7.19 23.16
CA ARG A 309 1.25 8.60 23.57
C ARG A 309 1.95 8.83 24.91
N TYR A 310 1.73 7.96 25.90
CA TYR A 310 2.30 8.11 27.24
C TYR A 310 3.80 7.84 27.24
N PHE A 311 4.25 6.85 26.48
CA PHE A 311 5.65 6.48 26.35
C PHE A 311 6.47 7.52 25.57
N ASP A 312 5.87 8.09 24.53
CA ASP A 312 6.48 9.15 23.71
C ASP A 312 6.43 10.53 24.40
N GLY A 313 5.63 10.69 25.47
CA GLY A 313 5.41 11.96 26.14
C GLY A 313 4.61 12.98 25.33
N ARG A 314 3.81 12.53 24.36
CA ARG A 314 2.96 13.36 23.50
C ARG A 314 1.69 13.81 24.23
N SER A 315 1.21 14.99 23.87
CA SER A 315 -0.11 15.49 24.28
C SER A 315 -1.22 14.80 23.47
N SER A 316 -2.46 14.81 24.00
CA SER A 316 -3.63 14.31 23.28
C SER A 316 -3.82 15.03 21.95
N GLY A 317 -4.08 14.29 20.88
CA GLY A 317 -4.25 14.80 19.52
C GLY A 317 -2.95 15.10 18.77
N GLN A 318 -1.81 15.12 19.43
CA GLN A 318 -0.52 15.31 18.79
C GLN A 318 -0.19 14.12 17.88
N ARG A 319 0.32 14.42 16.66
CA ARG A 319 0.69 13.38 15.70
C ARG A 319 1.73 12.40 16.26
N PRO A 320 1.67 11.11 15.90
CA PRO A 320 2.73 10.17 16.25
C PRO A 320 4.03 10.47 15.48
N PHE A 321 5.14 10.00 16.02
CA PHE A 321 6.38 9.90 15.26
C PHE A 321 6.24 8.78 14.23
N CYS A 322 6.71 9.01 13.02
CA CYS A 322 6.67 8.03 11.93
C CYS A 322 8.05 7.94 11.25
N LEU A 323 8.18 7.09 10.24
CA LEU A 323 9.46 6.92 9.53
C LEU A 323 10.02 8.24 8.98
N ILE A 324 9.15 9.15 8.56
CA ILE A 324 9.56 10.44 7.98
C ILE A 324 10.34 11.28 9.01
N ASP A 325 10.03 11.15 10.30
CA ASP A 325 10.75 11.86 11.38
C ASP A 325 12.21 11.38 11.58
N TYR A 326 12.60 10.27 10.97
CA TYR A 326 13.98 9.76 10.99
C TYR A 326 14.85 10.34 9.87
N PHE A 327 14.22 10.95 8.86
CA PHE A 327 14.96 11.61 7.78
C PHE A 327 15.56 12.96 8.24
N PRO A 328 16.67 13.38 7.64
CA PRO A 328 17.15 14.77 7.80
C PRO A 328 16.21 15.73 7.06
N ASP A 329 16.21 17.00 7.49
CA ASP A 329 15.27 18.03 6.99
C ASP A 329 15.31 18.28 5.47
N ASP A 330 16.42 17.96 4.82
CA ASP A 330 16.63 18.21 3.38
C ASP A 330 16.43 16.99 2.49
N PHE A 331 15.74 15.94 2.95
CA PHE A 331 15.42 14.80 2.13
C PHE A 331 14.45 15.16 0.98
N ILE A 332 14.37 14.28 -0.02
CA ILE A 332 13.44 14.43 -1.14
C ILE A 332 12.44 13.29 -1.16
N THR A 333 11.17 13.58 -1.44
CA THR A 333 10.11 12.57 -1.54
C THR A 333 9.74 12.33 -2.99
N PHE A 334 9.71 11.08 -3.42
CA PHE A 334 9.12 10.62 -4.67
C PHE A 334 7.84 9.85 -4.36
N ILE A 335 6.73 10.24 -4.97
CA ILE A 335 5.45 9.53 -4.81
C ILE A 335 5.14 8.86 -6.13
N ASP A 336 5.41 7.54 -6.19
CA ASP A 336 5.15 6.74 -7.39
C ASP A 336 3.68 6.39 -7.50
N GLU A 337 3.17 6.34 -8.74
CA GLU A 337 1.76 6.23 -9.08
C GLU A 337 0.91 7.16 -8.19
N SER A 338 1.28 8.44 -8.14
CA SER A 338 0.77 9.43 -7.20
C SER A 338 -0.75 9.60 -7.24
N HIS A 339 -1.35 9.44 -8.43
CA HIS A 339 -2.81 9.47 -8.64
C HIS A 339 -3.58 8.38 -7.86
N VAL A 340 -2.88 7.34 -7.36
CA VAL A 340 -3.41 6.29 -6.48
C VAL A 340 -2.90 6.45 -5.06
N THR A 341 -1.60 6.72 -4.91
CA THR A 341 -0.94 6.81 -3.61
C THR A 341 -1.51 7.97 -2.78
N ILE A 342 -1.76 9.14 -3.36
CA ILE A 342 -2.33 10.30 -2.66
C ILE A 342 -3.74 10.05 -2.12
N PRO A 343 -4.72 9.55 -2.92
CA PRO A 343 -6.03 9.17 -2.40
C PRO A 343 -5.96 8.13 -1.27
N GLN A 344 -5.04 7.16 -1.36
CA GLN A 344 -4.84 6.17 -0.31
C GLN A 344 -4.36 6.81 0.99
N ILE A 345 -3.37 7.71 0.94
CA ILE A 345 -2.88 8.45 2.11
C ILE A 345 -4.02 9.23 2.76
N ARG A 346 -4.86 9.90 1.97
CA ARG A 346 -6.03 10.65 2.49
C ARG A 346 -7.05 9.77 3.20
N ALA A 347 -7.25 8.55 2.72
CA ALA A 347 -8.26 7.63 3.27
C ALA A 347 -7.84 6.94 4.57
N MET A 348 -6.53 6.82 4.85
CA MET A 348 -6.02 5.98 5.94
C MET A 348 -6.48 6.43 7.33
N TYR A 349 -6.42 7.72 7.60
CA TYR A 349 -6.79 8.27 8.92
C TYR A 349 -8.25 8.01 9.27
N GLY A 350 -9.17 8.23 8.34
CA GLY A 350 -10.62 8.14 8.60
C GLY A 350 -11.07 6.74 9.01
N GLY A 351 -10.58 5.71 8.35
CA GLY A 351 -10.89 4.32 8.67
C GLY A 351 -10.39 3.89 10.05
N ASP A 352 -9.15 4.25 10.39
CA ASP A 352 -8.57 3.95 11.71
C ASP A 352 -9.29 4.71 12.83
N HIS A 353 -9.57 6.00 12.62
CA HIS A 353 -10.28 6.84 13.58
C HIS A 353 -11.69 6.30 13.90
N SER A 354 -12.49 5.98 12.89
CA SER A 354 -13.84 5.45 13.08
C SER A 354 -13.84 4.16 13.89
N ARG A 355 -12.95 3.23 13.56
CA ARG A 355 -12.81 1.95 14.27
C ARG A 355 -12.42 2.15 15.75
N LYS A 356 -11.43 2.99 16.03
CA LYS A 356 -10.95 3.27 17.38
C LYS A 356 -11.94 4.06 18.23
N SER A 357 -12.69 4.98 17.63
CA SER A 357 -13.74 5.71 18.31
C SER A 357 -14.80 4.76 18.89
N VAL A 358 -15.21 3.74 18.14
CA VAL A 358 -16.12 2.71 18.62
C VAL A 358 -15.51 1.91 19.79
N LEU A 359 -14.24 1.49 19.69
CA LEU A 359 -13.57 0.76 20.77
C LEU A 359 -13.48 1.58 22.07
N ILE A 360 -13.25 2.88 21.97
CA ILE A 360 -13.20 3.81 23.10
C ILE A 360 -14.60 4.00 23.70
N GLU A 361 -15.60 4.27 22.85
CA GLU A 361 -16.98 4.51 23.29
C GLU A 361 -17.59 3.34 24.05
N TYR A 362 -17.23 2.10 23.68
CA TYR A 362 -17.73 0.88 24.31
C TYR A 362 -16.77 0.27 25.34
N GLY A 363 -15.78 1.03 25.82
CA GLY A 363 -14.92 0.67 26.94
C GLY A 363 -13.90 -0.44 26.66
N PHE A 364 -13.51 -0.66 25.43
CA PHE A 364 -12.43 -1.62 25.07
C PHE A 364 -11.05 -0.96 25.16
N ARG A 365 -10.95 0.36 24.92
CA ARG A 365 -9.68 1.10 24.94
C ARG A 365 -9.83 2.46 25.60
N LEU A 366 -8.71 2.97 26.18
CA LEU A 366 -8.62 4.35 26.64
C LEU A 366 -8.66 5.34 25.47
N PRO A 367 -9.06 6.61 25.69
CA PRO A 367 -9.00 7.65 24.67
C PRO A 367 -7.63 7.81 23.98
N ALA A 368 -6.53 7.49 24.68
CA ALA A 368 -5.19 7.50 24.15
C ALA A 368 -4.98 6.58 22.93
N ALA A 369 -5.80 5.53 22.78
CA ALA A 369 -5.74 4.65 21.61
C ALA A 369 -5.99 5.40 20.30
N ALA A 370 -6.77 6.49 20.31
CA ALA A 370 -6.99 7.34 19.16
C ALA A 370 -5.72 8.09 18.69
N ASP A 371 -4.72 8.27 19.57
CA ASP A 371 -3.46 8.95 19.26
C ASP A 371 -2.40 8.01 18.66
N ASN A 372 -2.65 6.69 18.67
CA ASN A 372 -1.88 5.71 17.87
C ASN A 372 -2.56 5.56 16.51
N ARG A 373 -2.26 6.40 15.58
CA ARG A 373 -2.95 6.54 14.30
C ARG A 373 -1.98 6.82 13.15
N PRO A 374 -2.35 6.59 11.90
CA PRO A 374 -1.60 7.15 10.80
C PRO A 374 -1.69 8.68 10.82
N LEU A 375 -0.78 9.33 10.14
CA LEU A 375 -0.83 10.78 9.93
C LEU A 375 -2.15 11.17 9.24
N THR A 376 -2.67 12.34 9.56
CA THR A 376 -3.65 13.01 8.70
C THR A 376 -2.97 13.47 7.41
N PHE A 377 -3.75 13.76 6.37
CA PHE A 377 -3.19 14.22 5.11
C PHE A 377 -2.43 15.54 5.26
N ASP A 378 -2.96 16.48 6.04
CA ASP A 378 -2.32 17.78 6.30
C ASP A 378 -1.02 17.63 7.09
N GLU A 379 -0.98 16.71 8.07
CA GLU A 379 0.25 16.37 8.78
C GLU A 379 1.31 15.77 7.84
N PHE A 380 0.91 14.85 6.95
CA PHE A 380 1.78 14.31 5.93
C PHE A 380 2.36 15.40 5.04
N GLU A 381 1.53 16.30 4.50
CA GLU A 381 2.00 17.41 3.67
C GLU A 381 2.97 18.34 4.41
N SER A 382 2.77 18.53 5.72
CA SER A 382 3.61 19.44 6.50
C SER A 382 5.02 18.92 6.79
N ILE A 383 5.23 17.59 6.75
CA ILE A 383 6.51 16.96 7.08
C ILE A 383 7.24 16.34 5.87
N THR A 384 6.54 16.14 4.75
CA THR A 384 7.20 15.79 3.50
C THR A 384 7.87 17.03 2.92
N GLY A 385 9.16 16.95 2.69
CA GLY A 385 9.91 18.03 2.03
C GLY A 385 9.55 18.20 0.56
N GLN A 386 10.49 18.65 -0.24
CA GLN A 386 10.30 18.81 -1.69
C GLN A 386 9.88 17.47 -2.32
N THR A 387 8.80 17.48 -3.10
CA THR A 387 8.13 16.27 -3.57
C THR A 387 8.10 16.17 -5.09
N VAL A 388 8.44 15.01 -5.63
CA VAL A 388 8.27 14.66 -7.04
C VAL A 388 7.11 13.67 -7.16
N TYR A 389 6.01 14.14 -7.75
CA TYR A 389 4.86 13.28 -8.10
C TYR A 389 5.13 12.55 -9.40
N VAL A 390 5.11 11.22 -9.38
CA VAL A 390 5.40 10.39 -10.54
C VAL A 390 4.13 9.66 -10.96
N SER A 391 3.64 9.92 -12.17
CA SER A 391 2.41 9.32 -12.68
C SER A 391 2.34 9.32 -14.20
N ALA A 392 1.69 8.31 -14.78
CA ALA A 392 1.30 8.33 -16.18
C ALA A 392 0.03 9.15 -16.44
N THR A 393 -0.77 9.36 -15.40
CA THR A 393 -2.07 10.04 -15.41
C THR A 393 -2.24 10.88 -14.13
N PRO A 394 -1.44 11.95 -13.95
CA PRO A 394 -1.54 12.79 -12.76
C PRO A 394 -2.95 13.36 -12.62
N SER A 395 -3.42 13.51 -11.39
CA SER A 395 -4.71 14.09 -11.07
C SER A 395 -4.62 15.60 -10.86
N GLU A 396 -5.76 16.25 -10.68
CA GLU A 396 -5.82 17.69 -10.42
C GLU A 396 -5.02 18.12 -9.18
N TYR A 397 -4.92 17.23 -8.18
CA TYR A 397 -4.15 17.51 -6.97
C TYR A 397 -2.67 17.72 -7.26
N GLU A 398 -2.02 16.79 -7.98
CA GLU A 398 -0.60 16.87 -8.30
C GLU A 398 -0.29 18.10 -9.18
N LEU A 399 -1.17 18.37 -10.16
CA LEU A 399 -1.03 19.51 -11.06
C LEU A 399 -1.14 20.85 -10.31
N ASN A 400 -2.04 20.94 -9.34
CA ASN A 400 -2.19 22.13 -8.49
C ASN A 400 -1.02 22.30 -7.52
N LYS A 401 -0.54 21.21 -6.89
CA LYS A 401 0.60 21.25 -5.96
C LYS A 401 1.91 21.60 -6.65
N SER A 402 2.11 21.16 -7.88
CA SER A 402 3.27 21.51 -8.70
C SER A 402 3.12 22.85 -9.44
N GLU A 403 2.03 23.60 -9.18
CA GLU A 403 1.77 24.89 -9.84
C GLU A 403 1.89 24.82 -11.38
N GLY A 404 1.57 23.67 -11.97
CA GLY A 404 1.72 23.40 -13.39
C GLY A 404 3.15 23.06 -13.84
N LEU A 405 4.12 22.92 -12.93
CA LEU A 405 5.44 22.38 -13.25
C LEU A 405 5.34 20.90 -13.58
N VAL A 406 5.03 20.60 -14.83
CA VAL A 406 4.91 19.25 -15.38
C VAL A 406 6.07 18.96 -16.31
N VAL A 407 6.80 17.92 -16.01
CA VAL A 407 7.88 17.40 -16.85
C VAL A 407 7.40 16.15 -17.56
N GLU A 408 7.37 16.18 -18.88
CA GLU A 408 6.90 15.02 -19.68
C GLU A 408 8.02 14.03 -19.98
N GLN A 409 7.72 12.75 -19.82
CA GLN A 409 8.56 11.62 -20.22
C GLN A 409 7.72 10.58 -20.95
N VAL A 410 7.42 10.82 -22.21
CA VAL A 410 6.50 10.02 -23.02
C VAL A 410 7.22 9.14 -24.05
N VAL A 411 8.48 9.43 -24.35
CA VAL A 411 9.30 8.62 -25.27
C VAL A 411 9.91 7.42 -24.53
N ARG A 412 9.69 6.22 -25.07
CA ARG A 412 10.30 4.98 -24.58
C ARG A 412 11.67 4.74 -25.24
N PRO A 413 12.70 4.49 -24.45
CA PRO A 413 14.04 4.17 -25.00
C PRO A 413 14.04 2.93 -25.92
N THR A 414 13.12 1.99 -25.69
CA THR A 414 12.97 0.75 -26.49
C THR A 414 12.37 0.99 -27.87
N GLY A 415 11.87 2.19 -28.14
CA GLY A 415 11.18 2.52 -29.38
C GLY A 415 9.74 1.99 -29.47
N LEU A 416 9.23 1.29 -28.46
CA LEU A 416 7.88 0.72 -28.45
C LEU A 416 6.82 1.83 -28.52
N LEU A 417 5.85 1.63 -29.40
CA LEU A 417 4.76 2.57 -29.62
C LEU A 417 3.64 2.32 -28.61
N ASP A 418 2.87 3.35 -28.28
CA ASP A 418 1.56 3.14 -27.66
C ASP A 418 0.65 2.33 -28.62
N PRO A 419 -0.16 1.40 -28.12
CA PRO A 419 -1.01 0.56 -28.95
C PRO A 419 -2.05 1.42 -29.67
N PRO A 420 -2.40 1.13 -30.94
CA PRO A 420 -3.54 1.75 -31.57
C PRO A 420 -4.82 1.36 -30.84
N ILE A 421 -5.80 2.28 -30.83
CA ILE A 421 -7.10 2.05 -30.20
C ILE A 421 -8.14 1.95 -31.30
N GLU A 422 -8.83 0.80 -31.36
CA GLU A 422 -9.98 0.58 -32.23
C GLU A 422 -11.28 0.65 -31.44
N VAL A 423 -12.27 1.35 -31.97
CA VAL A 423 -13.63 1.36 -31.43
C VAL A 423 -14.50 0.44 -32.27
N ARG A 424 -15.11 -0.55 -31.64
CA ARG A 424 -15.99 -1.52 -32.32
C ARG A 424 -17.35 -1.51 -31.65
N PRO A 425 -18.46 -1.81 -32.38
CA PRO A 425 -19.79 -1.84 -31.81
C PRO A 425 -19.95 -2.87 -30.71
N THR A 426 -20.89 -2.64 -29.79
CA THR A 426 -21.18 -3.60 -28.70
C THR A 426 -21.96 -4.81 -29.20
N HIS A 427 -22.67 -4.68 -30.32
CA HIS A 427 -23.35 -5.81 -30.96
C HIS A 427 -22.31 -6.88 -31.35
N ASP A 428 -22.54 -8.11 -30.92
CA ASP A 428 -21.64 -9.25 -31.12
C ASP A 428 -20.23 -9.09 -30.51
N GLN A 429 -20.06 -8.20 -29.52
CA GLN A 429 -18.74 -7.93 -28.88
C GLN A 429 -18.05 -9.20 -28.36
N VAL A 430 -18.81 -10.16 -27.82
CA VAL A 430 -18.26 -11.40 -27.24
C VAL A 430 -17.76 -12.34 -28.33
N ASP A 431 -18.49 -12.49 -29.44
CA ASP A 431 -18.08 -13.37 -30.55
C ASP A 431 -16.90 -12.73 -31.31
N ASN A 432 -16.91 -11.42 -31.51
CA ASN A 432 -15.78 -10.71 -32.10
C ASN A 432 -14.51 -10.83 -31.21
N LEU A 433 -14.66 -10.68 -29.91
CA LEU A 433 -13.56 -10.87 -28.96
C LEU A 433 -13.03 -12.30 -29.00
N LEU A 434 -13.89 -13.33 -29.10
CA LEU A 434 -13.48 -14.73 -29.21
C LEU A 434 -12.61 -14.98 -30.44
N GLU A 435 -12.92 -14.36 -31.59
CA GLU A 435 -12.07 -14.43 -32.78
C GLU A 435 -10.69 -13.81 -32.54
N GLU A 436 -10.65 -12.62 -31.93
CA GLU A 436 -9.39 -11.94 -31.61
C GLU A 436 -8.54 -12.75 -30.61
N ILE A 437 -9.15 -13.37 -29.61
CA ILE A 437 -8.48 -14.25 -28.65
C ILE A 437 -7.82 -15.42 -29.40
N ARG A 438 -8.54 -16.10 -30.31
CA ARG A 438 -8.00 -17.23 -31.08
C ARG A 438 -6.79 -16.83 -31.90
N LYS A 439 -6.84 -15.69 -32.60
CA LYS A 439 -5.71 -15.16 -33.36
C LYS A 439 -4.46 -14.93 -32.50
N ARG A 440 -4.64 -14.48 -31.26
CA ARG A 440 -3.52 -14.23 -30.32
C ARG A 440 -2.97 -15.52 -29.70
N SER A 441 -3.87 -16.43 -29.32
CA SER A 441 -3.47 -17.72 -28.76
C SER A 441 -2.67 -18.58 -29.77
N GLU A 442 -2.95 -18.47 -31.06
CA GLU A 442 -2.21 -19.16 -32.13
C GLU A 442 -0.73 -18.75 -32.22
N VAL A 443 -0.42 -17.51 -31.80
CA VAL A 443 0.97 -16.96 -31.79
C VAL A 443 1.54 -16.84 -30.38
N ASP A 444 0.95 -17.52 -29.41
CA ASP A 444 1.36 -17.53 -28.00
C ASP A 444 1.37 -16.13 -27.32
N GLU A 445 0.48 -15.25 -27.76
CA GLU A 445 0.27 -13.93 -27.15
C GLU A 445 -0.90 -13.96 -26.15
N ARG A 446 -0.93 -13.01 -25.21
CA ARG A 446 -1.88 -12.95 -24.11
C ARG A 446 -2.90 -11.83 -24.31
N VAL A 447 -4.09 -12.03 -23.76
CA VAL A 447 -5.23 -11.09 -23.86
C VAL A 447 -5.70 -10.69 -22.47
N LEU A 448 -5.88 -9.38 -22.27
CA LEU A 448 -6.56 -8.83 -21.09
C LEU A 448 -7.97 -8.36 -21.48
N VAL A 449 -8.96 -8.77 -20.70
CA VAL A 449 -10.36 -8.37 -20.90
C VAL A 449 -10.87 -7.64 -19.68
N THR A 450 -11.41 -6.42 -19.85
CA THR A 450 -12.00 -5.66 -18.75
C THR A 450 -13.52 -5.61 -18.87
N THR A 451 -14.19 -5.97 -17.78
CA THR A 451 -15.66 -5.95 -17.64
C THR A 451 -16.09 -4.86 -16.64
N LEU A 452 -17.40 -4.60 -16.56
CA LEU A 452 -17.98 -3.65 -15.61
C LEU A 452 -18.38 -4.31 -14.28
N THR A 453 -18.71 -5.60 -14.30
CA THR A 453 -19.21 -6.32 -13.12
C THR A 453 -18.50 -7.63 -12.92
N LYS A 454 -18.46 -8.09 -11.64
CA LYS A 454 -17.93 -9.41 -11.25
C LYS A 454 -18.65 -10.54 -12.00
N ARG A 455 -19.97 -10.49 -11.98
CA ARG A 455 -20.83 -11.48 -12.67
C ARG A 455 -20.51 -11.60 -14.15
N MET A 456 -20.28 -10.48 -14.84
CA MET A 456 -19.90 -10.52 -16.25
C MET A 456 -18.52 -11.16 -16.46
N ALA A 457 -17.58 -10.97 -15.52
CA ALA A 457 -16.27 -11.61 -15.61
C ALA A 457 -16.40 -13.15 -15.45
N GLU A 458 -17.20 -13.60 -14.50
CA GLU A 458 -17.48 -15.03 -14.26
C GLU A 458 -18.23 -15.67 -15.45
N GLU A 459 -19.26 -15.00 -15.95
CA GLU A 459 -20.04 -15.49 -17.11
C GLU A 459 -19.20 -15.57 -18.41
N LEU A 460 -18.25 -14.64 -18.60
CA LEU A 460 -17.32 -14.68 -19.73
C LEU A 460 -16.29 -15.79 -19.60
N ASP A 461 -15.76 -16.03 -18.40
CA ASP A 461 -14.84 -17.13 -18.14
C ASP A 461 -15.51 -18.48 -18.48
N ASP A 462 -16.72 -18.69 -17.99
CA ASP A 462 -17.54 -19.87 -18.28
C ASP A 462 -17.83 -20.03 -19.79
N PHE A 463 -18.16 -18.91 -20.47
CA PHE A 463 -18.46 -18.91 -21.90
C PHE A 463 -17.24 -19.25 -22.75
N PHE A 464 -16.08 -18.68 -22.44
CA PHE A 464 -14.84 -18.93 -23.14
C PHE A 464 -14.27 -20.32 -22.82
N GLY A 465 -14.34 -20.76 -21.57
CA GLY A 465 -13.94 -22.11 -21.15
C GLY A 465 -14.71 -23.21 -21.88
N LYS A 466 -16.03 -23.08 -22.03
CA LYS A 466 -16.88 -24.00 -22.81
C LYS A 466 -16.52 -24.06 -24.32
N ARG A 467 -15.79 -23.05 -24.83
CA ARG A 467 -15.28 -22.98 -26.21
C ARG A 467 -13.83 -23.36 -26.37
N GLY A 468 -13.21 -23.88 -25.30
CA GLY A 468 -11.83 -24.37 -25.28
C GLY A 468 -10.76 -23.29 -25.17
N VAL A 469 -11.12 -22.07 -24.76
CA VAL A 469 -10.17 -20.99 -24.45
C VAL A 469 -9.65 -21.19 -23.04
N ARG A 470 -8.33 -21.15 -22.85
CA ARG A 470 -7.70 -21.15 -21.53
C ARG A 470 -7.82 -19.76 -20.92
N CYS A 471 -8.75 -19.58 -20.01
CA CYS A 471 -9.02 -18.28 -19.36
C CYS A 471 -9.14 -18.44 -17.85
N ARG A 472 -8.92 -17.34 -17.14
CA ARG A 472 -9.22 -17.16 -15.72
C ARG A 472 -9.72 -15.74 -15.47
N TYR A 473 -10.50 -15.56 -14.39
CA TYR A 473 -10.96 -14.24 -13.98
C TYR A 473 -10.35 -13.80 -12.64
N ILE A 474 -10.29 -12.47 -12.45
CA ILE A 474 -9.91 -11.84 -11.19
C ILE A 474 -10.90 -10.74 -10.82
N HIS A 475 -11.40 -10.76 -9.57
CA HIS A 475 -12.19 -9.68 -8.97
C HIS A 475 -11.87 -9.52 -7.47
N SER A 476 -12.57 -8.61 -6.79
CA SER A 476 -12.25 -8.26 -5.39
C SER A 476 -12.45 -9.40 -4.38
N ASP A 477 -13.20 -10.45 -4.72
CA ASP A 477 -13.52 -11.55 -3.81
C ASP A 477 -12.51 -12.72 -3.93
N VAL A 478 -11.60 -12.65 -4.93
CA VAL A 478 -10.47 -13.58 -5.05
C VAL A 478 -9.46 -13.26 -3.98
N ASP A 479 -9.06 -14.27 -3.21
CA ASP A 479 -8.08 -14.13 -2.13
C ASP A 479 -6.73 -13.61 -2.63
N THR A 480 -6.00 -12.92 -1.76
CA THR A 480 -4.73 -12.27 -2.12
C THR A 480 -3.69 -13.28 -2.59
N ALA A 481 -3.60 -14.45 -1.95
CA ALA A 481 -2.67 -15.50 -2.34
C ALA A 481 -3.03 -16.11 -3.71
N GLU A 482 -4.30 -16.45 -3.91
CA GLU A 482 -4.82 -16.96 -5.18
C GLU A 482 -4.64 -15.94 -6.32
N ARG A 483 -4.83 -14.65 -6.03
CA ARG A 483 -4.60 -13.58 -7.00
C ARG A 483 -3.15 -13.51 -7.49
N VAL A 484 -2.17 -13.70 -6.58
CA VAL A 484 -0.74 -13.74 -6.94
C VAL A 484 -0.47 -14.94 -7.83
N GLU A 485 -1.00 -16.11 -7.48
CA GLU A 485 -0.87 -17.35 -8.26
C GLU A 485 -1.45 -17.18 -9.68
N ILE A 486 -2.68 -16.65 -9.81
CA ILE A 486 -3.31 -16.41 -11.12
C ILE A 486 -2.45 -15.48 -11.99
N ILE A 487 -1.87 -14.42 -11.41
CA ILE A 487 -1.01 -13.50 -12.14
C ILE A 487 0.30 -14.16 -12.58
N GLU A 488 0.91 -15.00 -11.75
CA GLU A 488 2.11 -15.75 -12.09
C GLU A 488 1.83 -16.79 -13.16
N ASP A 489 0.74 -17.55 -13.03
CA ASP A 489 0.28 -18.49 -14.04
C ASP A 489 0.06 -17.84 -15.40
N PHE A 490 -0.52 -16.63 -15.40
CA PHE A 490 -0.72 -15.86 -16.63
C PHE A 490 0.60 -15.40 -17.24
N LYS A 491 1.56 -14.92 -16.43
CA LYS A 491 2.91 -14.57 -16.89
C LYS A 491 3.64 -15.76 -17.47
N ASN A 492 3.49 -16.92 -16.85
CA ASN A 492 4.11 -18.18 -17.27
C ASN A 492 3.41 -18.85 -18.47
N GLY A 493 2.27 -18.30 -18.93
CA GLY A 493 1.55 -18.77 -20.09
C GLY A 493 0.70 -20.03 -19.87
N LEU A 494 0.34 -20.33 -18.63
CA LEU A 494 -0.54 -21.46 -18.32
C LEU A 494 -1.95 -21.25 -18.86
N PHE A 495 -2.34 -20.01 -19.09
CA PHE A 495 -3.59 -19.65 -19.77
C PHE A 495 -3.41 -18.36 -20.60
N ASP A 496 -4.33 -18.10 -21.55
CA ASP A 496 -4.19 -17.10 -22.60
C ASP A 496 -4.94 -15.80 -22.30
N VAL A 497 -6.03 -15.90 -21.54
CA VAL A 497 -6.95 -14.77 -21.31
C VAL A 497 -7.15 -14.53 -19.84
N LEU A 498 -6.87 -13.31 -19.39
CA LEU A 498 -7.18 -12.85 -18.04
C LEU A 498 -8.34 -11.84 -18.09
N ILE A 499 -9.44 -12.18 -17.41
CA ILE A 499 -10.65 -11.37 -17.35
C ILE A 499 -10.72 -10.67 -15.98
N GLY A 500 -11.00 -9.37 -15.96
CA GLY A 500 -11.09 -8.67 -14.67
C GLY A 500 -11.93 -7.41 -14.70
N VAL A 501 -12.42 -6.98 -13.51
CA VAL A 501 -13.25 -5.78 -13.39
C VAL A 501 -12.39 -4.53 -13.26
N ASN A 502 -11.59 -4.42 -12.23
CA ASN A 502 -10.79 -3.23 -11.90
C ASN A 502 -9.32 -3.53 -11.62
N LEU A 503 -8.96 -4.80 -11.55
CA LEU A 503 -7.68 -5.28 -11.02
C LEU A 503 -6.53 -5.17 -12.01
N LEU A 504 -6.80 -4.71 -13.23
CA LEU A 504 -5.82 -4.58 -14.30
C LEU A 504 -5.13 -3.20 -14.33
N ARG A 505 -5.41 -2.32 -13.34
CA ARG A 505 -4.93 -0.94 -13.37
C ARG A 505 -3.45 -0.80 -13.01
N GLU A 506 -2.95 -1.55 -12.00
CA GLU A 506 -1.65 -1.27 -11.39
C GLU A 506 -0.84 -2.54 -11.12
N GLY A 507 0.49 -2.44 -11.24
CA GLY A 507 1.42 -3.50 -10.84
C GLY A 507 1.53 -4.71 -11.77
N LEU A 508 0.77 -4.76 -12.87
CA LEU A 508 0.88 -5.83 -13.87
C LEU A 508 1.84 -5.44 -14.98
N ASP A 509 3.01 -5.99 -14.96
CA ASP A 509 3.97 -5.91 -16.05
C ASP A 509 4.04 -7.25 -16.78
N ILE A 510 3.36 -7.31 -17.93
CA ILE A 510 3.22 -8.54 -18.71
C ILE A 510 3.48 -8.22 -20.20
N PRO A 511 4.72 -8.30 -20.67
CA PRO A 511 5.08 -7.98 -22.05
C PRO A 511 4.43 -8.88 -23.11
N SER A 512 3.98 -10.07 -22.73
CA SER A 512 3.28 -10.99 -23.63
C SER A 512 1.84 -10.55 -23.97
N VAL A 513 1.29 -9.54 -23.27
CA VAL A 513 -0.04 -9.01 -23.59
C VAL A 513 0.00 -8.17 -24.84
N SER A 514 -0.62 -8.67 -25.90
CA SER A 514 -0.75 -7.98 -27.19
C SER A 514 -2.14 -7.39 -27.42
N LEU A 515 -3.18 -7.88 -26.71
CA LEU A 515 -4.53 -7.36 -26.84
C LEU A 515 -5.10 -6.97 -25.47
N VAL A 516 -5.66 -5.76 -25.43
CA VAL A 516 -6.51 -5.30 -24.33
C VAL A 516 -7.90 -5.04 -24.88
N ALA A 517 -8.89 -5.77 -24.40
CA ALA A 517 -10.28 -5.59 -24.76
C ALA A 517 -11.08 -4.93 -23.63
N ILE A 518 -11.73 -3.83 -23.92
CA ILE A 518 -12.54 -3.07 -22.98
C ILE A 518 -14.00 -3.19 -23.40
N LEU A 519 -14.76 -4.02 -22.68
CA LEU A 519 -16.18 -4.21 -22.96
C LEU A 519 -16.99 -3.03 -22.41
N ASP A 520 -18.07 -2.68 -23.09
CA ASP A 520 -18.97 -1.57 -22.69
C ASP A 520 -18.18 -0.29 -22.34
N ALA A 521 -17.28 0.13 -23.22
CA ALA A 521 -16.39 1.27 -22.98
C ALA A 521 -17.14 2.62 -22.94
N ASP A 522 -18.36 2.70 -23.47
CA ASP A 522 -19.23 3.87 -23.48
C ASP A 522 -20.06 4.03 -22.19
N LYS A 523 -20.03 3.09 -21.26
CA LYS A 523 -20.71 3.22 -19.97
C LYS A 523 -19.86 4.09 -19.04
N GLU A 524 -19.99 5.42 -19.16
CA GLU A 524 -19.23 6.36 -18.36
C GLU A 524 -19.38 6.10 -16.85
N GLY A 525 -18.26 6.18 -16.13
CA GLY A 525 -18.16 5.96 -14.69
C GLY A 525 -16.71 5.78 -14.25
N PHE A 526 -16.52 5.46 -12.98
CA PHE A 526 -15.19 5.31 -12.38
C PHE A 526 -14.32 4.30 -13.16
N LEU A 527 -14.90 3.19 -13.65
CA LEU A 527 -14.18 2.15 -14.40
C LEU A 527 -13.91 2.50 -15.88
N ARG A 528 -14.54 3.55 -16.39
CA ARG A 528 -14.44 4.01 -17.78
C ARG A 528 -14.08 5.50 -17.86
N SER A 529 -13.50 6.05 -16.79
CA SER A 529 -12.89 7.38 -16.80
C SER A 529 -11.68 7.42 -17.72
N GLN A 530 -11.30 8.60 -18.18
CA GLN A 530 -10.08 8.80 -19.00
C GLN A 530 -8.86 8.14 -18.37
N VAL A 531 -8.65 8.33 -17.05
CA VAL A 531 -7.53 7.72 -16.31
C VAL A 531 -7.58 6.19 -16.40
N ALA A 532 -8.78 5.61 -16.14
CA ALA A 532 -8.95 4.16 -16.18
C ALA A 532 -8.70 3.58 -17.58
N LEU A 533 -9.24 4.22 -18.62
CA LEU A 533 -9.07 3.79 -20.00
C LEU A 533 -7.61 3.91 -20.44
N THR A 534 -6.93 5.03 -20.13
CA THR A 534 -5.52 5.25 -20.48
C THR A 534 -4.60 4.23 -19.80
N GLN A 535 -4.82 3.93 -18.54
CA GLN A 535 -4.03 2.94 -17.81
C GLN A 535 -4.24 1.51 -18.32
N THR A 536 -5.49 1.18 -18.62
CA THR A 536 -5.84 -0.13 -19.18
C THR A 536 -5.23 -0.29 -20.57
N ALA A 537 -5.35 0.70 -21.44
CA ALA A 537 -4.74 0.73 -22.76
C ALA A 537 -3.22 0.57 -22.70
N GLY A 538 -2.56 1.23 -21.73
CA GLY A 538 -1.13 1.16 -21.50
C GLY A 538 -0.59 -0.24 -21.21
N ARG A 539 -1.44 -1.23 -20.88
CA ARG A 539 -1.00 -2.62 -20.63
C ARG A 539 -0.52 -3.33 -21.90
N ALA A 540 -1.04 -2.98 -23.08
CA ALA A 540 -0.56 -3.50 -24.35
C ALA A 540 0.65 -2.72 -24.91
N ALA A 541 1.10 -1.66 -24.25
CA ALA A 541 2.18 -0.80 -24.76
C ALA A 541 3.59 -1.41 -24.67
N ARG A 542 3.75 -2.60 -24.08
CA ARG A 542 5.02 -3.32 -23.98
C ARG A 542 5.18 -4.40 -25.04
N ASN A 543 4.14 -4.64 -25.83
CA ASN A 543 4.15 -5.59 -26.94
C ASN A 543 4.25 -4.84 -28.28
N VAL A 544 5.07 -5.35 -29.19
CA VAL A 544 5.25 -4.76 -30.54
C VAL A 544 3.91 -4.84 -31.33
N HIS A 545 3.12 -5.90 -31.10
CA HIS A 545 1.82 -6.12 -31.73
C HIS A 545 0.65 -5.59 -30.87
N GLY A 546 0.94 -4.69 -29.92
CA GLY A 546 -0.05 -4.14 -29.00
C GLY A 546 -1.26 -3.53 -29.71
N LEU A 547 -2.48 -3.94 -29.32
CA LEU A 547 -3.77 -3.44 -29.82
C LEU A 547 -4.70 -3.23 -28.63
N VAL A 548 -5.51 -2.18 -28.68
CA VAL A 548 -6.64 -1.95 -27.74
C VAL A 548 -7.93 -1.94 -28.52
N ILE A 549 -8.91 -2.71 -28.09
CA ILE A 549 -10.27 -2.68 -28.64
C ILE A 549 -11.20 -2.15 -27.57
N MET A 550 -11.88 -1.04 -27.87
CA MET A 550 -12.96 -0.49 -27.06
C MET A 550 -14.29 -0.84 -27.71
N TYR A 551 -15.06 -1.71 -27.06
CA TYR A 551 -16.42 -2.01 -27.53
C TYR A 551 -17.38 -0.93 -27.02
N ALA A 552 -17.98 -0.18 -27.95
CA ALA A 552 -18.81 0.96 -27.63
C ALA A 552 -19.74 1.30 -28.83
N ASP A 553 -20.99 1.69 -28.55
CA ASP A 553 -21.92 2.16 -29.56
C ASP A 553 -21.83 3.68 -29.76
N SER A 554 -21.26 4.37 -28.78
CA SER A 554 -20.97 5.80 -28.86
C SER A 554 -19.60 6.14 -28.28
N VAL A 555 -18.91 7.12 -28.87
CA VAL A 555 -17.62 7.57 -28.35
C VAL A 555 -17.83 8.65 -27.32
N THR A 556 -17.57 8.32 -26.05
CA THR A 556 -17.73 9.23 -24.92
C THR A 556 -16.58 10.25 -24.84
N ARG A 557 -16.72 11.25 -23.95
CA ARG A 557 -15.66 12.23 -23.71
C ARG A 557 -14.37 11.55 -23.22
N SER A 558 -14.47 10.66 -22.25
CA SER A 558 -13.33 9.93 -21.69
C SER A 558 -12.61 9.09 -22.74
N MET A 559 -13.35 8.45 -23.64
CA MET A 559 -12.76 7.72 -24.77
C MET A 559 -12.04 8.65 -25.75
N LYS A 560 -12.64 9.79 -26.12
CA LYS A 560 -12.01 10.77 -27.02
C LYS A 560 -10.69 11.28 -26.48
N GLU A 561 -10.67 11.65 -25.21
CA GLU A 561 -9.46 12.16 -24.53
C GLU A 561 -8.38 11.07 -24.48
N THR A 562 -8.74 9.82 -24.19
CA THR A 562 -7.80 8.67 -24.19
C THR A 562 -7.23 8.40 -25.59
N ILE A 563 -8.08 8.36 -26.61
CA ILE A 563 -7.66 8.11 -28.01
C ILE A 563 -6.72 9.24 -28.46
N TYR A 564 -7.13 10.49 -28.27
CA TYR A 564 -6.33 11.66 -28.64
C TYR A 564 -4.95 11.64 -28.00
N GLU A 565 -4.87 11.39 -26.69
CA GLU A 565 -3.59 11.37 -25.96
C GLU A 565 -2.72 10.18 -26.39
N THR A 566 -3.32 9.02 -26.63
CA THR A 566 -2.60 7.84 -27.12
C THR A 566 -2.01 8.10 -28.52
N ASP A 567 -2.76 8.72 -29.41
CA ASP A 567 -2.31 9.07 -30.76
C ASP A 567 -1.22 10.15 -30.73
N ARG A 568 -1.32 11.15 -29.85
CA ARG A 568 -0.27 12.16 -29.62
C ARG A 568 1.03 11.52 -29.21
N ARG A 569 0.98 10.66 -28.19
CA ARG A 569 2.17 9.92 -27.69
C ARG A 569 2.76 9.01 -28.75
N ARG A 570 1.91 8.29 -29.47
CA ARG A 570 2.31 7.42 -30.58
C ARG A 570 3.03 8.19 -31.68
N SER A 571 2.52 9.34 -32.08
CA SER A 571 3.12 10.21 -33.09
C SER A 571 4.48 10.75 -32.67
N LYS A 572 4.61 11.20 -31.42
CA LYS A 572 5.89 11.65 -30.82
C LYS A 572 6.92 10.52 -30.84
N GLN A 573 6.52 9.30 -30.45
CA GLN A 573 7.41 8.14 -30.46
C GLN A 573 7.84 7.73 -31.88
N ILE A 574 6.94 7.75 -32.84
CA ILE A 574 7.26 7.43 -34.25
C ILE A 574 8.31 8.42 -34.79
N GLU A 575 8.10 9.72 -34.56
CA GLU A 575 9.04 10.74 -35.01
C GLU A 575 10.42 10.59 -34.34
N TYR A 576 10.46 10.32 -33.04
CA TYR A 576 11.67 10.03 -32.29
C TYR A 576 12.40 8.82 -32.89
N ASN A 577 11.69 7.71 -33.12
CA ASN A 577 12.24 6.49 -33.70
C ASN A 577 12.83 6.76 -35.12
N ARG A 578 12.12 7.59 -35.93
CA ARG A 578 12.56 7.97 -37.27
C ARG A 578 13.88 8.76 -37.24
N ILE A 579 13.98 9.76 -36.35
CA ILE A 579 15.16 10.62 -36.20
C ILE A 579 16.37 9.82 -35.69
N HIS A 580 16.16 8.93 -34.73
CA HIS A 580 17.24 8.17 -34.09
C HIS A 580 17.46 6.78 -34.68
N HIS A 581 16.78 6.44 -35.78
CA HIS A 581 16.88 5.13 -36.47
C HIS A 581 16.64 3.94 -35.54
N ILE A 582 15.66 4.07 -34.61
CA ILE A 582 15.33 3.03 -33.63
C ILE A 582 14.26 2.11 -34.24
N THR A 583 14.52 0.81 -34.21
CA THR A 583 13.50 -0.21 -34.48
C THR A 583 12.90 -0.68 -33.16
N PRO A 584 11.57 -0.65 -32.99
CA PRO A 584 10.92 -1.12 -31.76
C PRO A 584 11.32 -2.57 -31.42
N LYS A 585 11.72 -2.80 -30.18
CA LYS A 585 12.09 -4.14 -29.68
C LYS A 585 11.28 -4.50 -28.46
N GLN A 586 10.80 -5.75 -28.43
CA GLN A 586 10.12 -6.31 -27.25
C GLN A 586 11.09 -6.34 -26.07
N VAL A 587 10.58 -5.99 -24.88
CA VAL A 587 11.35 -6.09 -23.64
C VAL A 587 11.32 -7.53 -23.15
N GLU A 588 12.48 -8.16 -23.00
CA GLU A 588 12.62 -9.44 -22.30
C GLU A 588 12.71 -9.15 -20.80
N VAL A 589 11.77 -9.70 -20.03
CA VAL A 589 11.79 -9.58 -18.56
C VAL A 589 12.77 -10.61 -18.02
N LYS A 590 13.88 -10.18 -17.45
CA LYS A 590 14.69 -11.05 -16.58
C LYS A 590 13.90 -11.28 -15.29
N HIS A 591 13.53 -12.51 -15.02
CA HIS A 591 12.88 -12.89 -13.76
C HIS A 591 13.81 -12.53 -12.59
N ASN A 592 13.47 -11.49 -11.84
CA ASN A 592 14.15 -11.15 -10.61
C ASN A 592 13.61 -12.05 -9.50
N THR A 593 14.44 -12.96 -9.02
CA THR A 593 14.21 -13.87 -7.89
C THR A 593 14.04 -13.15 -6.53
N LEU A 594 14.25 -11.84 -6.47
CA LEU A 594 14.14 -11.03 -5.24
C LEU A 594 12.74 -11.05 -4.59
N LEU A 595 11.67 -11.19 -5.39
CA LEU A 595 10.30 -11.36 -4.84
C LEU A 595 10.12 -12.72 -4.14
N ALA A 596 10.83 -13.75 -4.59
CA ALA A 596 10.85 -15.07 -3.95
C ALA A 596 11.66 -15.06 -2.63
N GLU A 597 12.70 -14.22 -2.52
CA GLU A 597 13.51 -14.05 -1.30
C GLU A 597 12.80 -13.23 -0.21
N LEU A 598 11.93 -12.29 -0.61
CA LEU A 598 11.19 -11.41 0.33
C LEU A 598 9.87 -11.99 0.85
N GLY A 599 9.33 -13.04 0.27
CA GLY A 599 8.00 -13.54 0.65
C GLY A 599 7.73 -15.03 0.43
N GLY A 600 8.69 -15.85 0.04
CA GLY A 600 8.46 -17.26 -0.28
C GLY A 600 9.49 -18.19 0.31
N ASN A 601 9.02 -19.33 0.85
CA ASN A 601 9.82 -20.45 1.31
C ASN A 601 10.80 -20.92 0.21
N PRO A 602 12.14 -20.86 0.41
CA PRO A 602 13.12 -21.20 -0.62
C PRO A 602 13.08 -22.67 -1.10
N ASP A 603 12.39 -23.54 -0.37
CA ASP A 603 12.25 -24.96 -0.74
C ASP A 603 11.16 -25.23 -1.79
N ALA A 604 10.24 -24.31 -2.05
CA ALA A 604 9.25 -24.43 -3.11
C ALA A 604 9.85 -24.23 -4.52
N ALA A 605 10.90 -23.42 -4.63
CA ALA A 605 11.57 -23.13 -5.91
C ALA A 605 12.51 -24.28 -6.40
N LYS A 606 12.93 -25.19 -5.52
CA LYS A 606 13.82 -26.30 -5.87
C LYS A 606 13.10 -27.58 -6.33
N SER A 607 11.78 -27.68 -6.12
CA SER A 607 11.00 -28.88 -6.47
C SER A 607 10.42 -28.87 -7.90
N GLN A 608 10.52 -27.79 -8.66
CA GLN A 608 9.96 -27.67 -10.02
C GLN A 608 10.95 -27.91 -11.18
N GLY A 609 12.08 -28.52 -10.90
CA GLY A 609 12.96 -29.06 -11.93
C GLY A 609 12.58 -30.50 -12.34
N ARG A 610 11.90 -30.65 -13.47
CA ARG A 610 11.45 -31.86 -14.16
C ARG A 610 10.04 -32.37 -13.85
N VAL A 611 9.09 -31.93 -14.61
CA VAL A 611 7.92 -32.75 -14.94
C VAL A 611 7.87 -32.93 -16.46
N THR A 612 8.24 -34.14 -16.90
CA THR A 612 7.95 -34.65 -18.22
C THR A 612 6.46 -34.93 -18.33
N ALA A 613 5.87 -34.49 -19.43
CA ALA A 613 4.48 -34.72 -19.76
C ALA A 613 4.09 -36.21 -19.70
N SER A 614 3.10 -36.56 -18.88
CA SER A 614 2.26 -37.73 -19.10
C SER A 614 0.85 -37.40 -18.65
N ASN A 615 -0.07 -37.49 -19.60
CA ASN A 615 -1.52 -37.39 -19.41
C ASN A 615 -2.05 -38.44 -18.44
N SER A 616 -2.77 -38.01 -17.41
CA SER A 616 -4.04 -38.62 -16.97
C SER A 616 -4.59 -37.83 -15.79
N TYR A 617 -5.76 -37.25 -15.99
CA TYR A 617 -6.53 -36.59 -14.92
C TYR A 617 -7.23 -37.70 -14.12
N ASP A 618 -6.77 -37.96 -12.89
CA ASP A 618 -7.58 -38.58 -11.85
C ASP A 618 -7.86 -37.53 -10.77
N VAL A 619 -9.11 -37.07 -10.73
CA VAL A 619 -9.64 -36.19 -9.69
C VAL A 619 -10.02 -37.07 -8.49
N PRO A 620 -9.46 -36.88 -7.30
CA PRO A 620 -10.00 -37.52 -6.10
C PRO A 620 -11.26 -36.76 -5.67
N THR A 621 -12.41 -37.35 -5.92
CA THR A 621 -13.68 -36.94 -5.30
C THR A 621 -13.65 -37.27 -3.82
N PHE A 622 -13.42 -36.26 -2.99
CA PHE A 622 -13.65 -36.33 -1.55
C PHE A 622 -15.13 -36.05 -1.29
N ILE A 623 -15.88 -37.12 -0.98
CA ILE A 623 -17.26 -37.03 -0.49
C ILE A 623 -17.18 -37.02 1.05
N PRO A 624 -17.56 -35.94 1.75
CA PRO A 624 -17.64 -35.97 3.21
C PRO A 624 -18.84 -36.82 3.65
N ASP A 625 -18.60 -37.66 4.63
CA ASP A 625 -19.61 -38.49 5.29
C ASP A 625 -20.66 -37.57 6.01
N PRO A 626 -21.97 -37.72 5.69
CA PRO A 626 -23.03 -36.90 6.28
C PRO A 626 -23.33 -37.14 7.77
N SER A 627 -22.65 -38.08 8.39
CA SER A 627 -22.95 -38.48 9.79
C SER A 627 -22.25 -37.65 10.87
N ALA A 628 -21.36 -36.69 10.49
CA ALA A 628 -20.55 -35.91 11.44
C ALA A 628 -21.12 -34.51 11.80
N LEU A 629 -22.29 -34.12 11.27
CA LEU A 629 -22.90 -32.81 11.59
C LEU A 629 -23.98 -32.98 12.66
N GLY A 630 -23.64 -32.55 13.86
CA GLY A 630 -24.52 -32.47 15.03
C GLY A 630 -25.77 -31.63 14.76
N LYS A 631 -26.91 -32.16 15.20
CA LYS A 631 -28.25 -31.56 15.11
C LYS A 631 -28.34 -30.20 15.82
N GLY A 632 -28.43 -29.14 15.03
CA GLY A 632 -28.89 -27.81 15.48
C GLY A 632 -29.80 -27.23 14.40
N ARG A 633 -31.10 -27.50 14.52
CA ARG A 633 -32.13 -26.91 13.66
C ARG A 633 -32.38 -25.47 14.11
N ILE A 634 -32.03 -24.48 13.29
CA ILE A 634 -32.61 -23.14 13.36
C ILE A 634 -33.63 -23.05 12.23
N THR A 635 -34.90 -23.07 12.57
CA THR A 635 -36.02 -22.75 11.68
C THR A 635 -36.14 -21.23 11.61
N VAL A 636 -35.76 -20.65 10.48
CA VAL A 636 -36.18 -19.30 10.10
C VAL A 636 -37.47 -19.44 9.30
N GLY A 637 -38.56 -18.91 9.83
CA GLY A 637 -39.84 -18.88 9.14
C GLY A 637 -39.77 -17.99 7.91
N LEU A 638 -40.00 -18.58 6.75
CA LEU A 638 -40.27 -17.86 5.51
C LEU A 638 -41.71 -17.36 5.55
N GLY A 639 -41.91 -16.06 5.82
CA GLY A 639 -43.15 -15.37 5.53
C GLY A 639 -43.28 -15.18 3.99
N ASP A 640 -44.42 -15.61 3.48
CA ASP A 640 -44.84 -15.46 2.10
C ASP A 640 -45.11 -13.96 1.80
N ASP A 641 -44.23 -13.34 1.01
CA ASP A 641 -44.42 -12.01 0.48
C ASP A 641 -44.15 -12.02 -1.05
N SER A 642 -45.09 -12.60 -1.77
CA SER A 642 -45.20 -12.43 -3.22
C SER A 642 -45.85 -11.07 -3.52
N LYS A 643 -45.07 -10.02 -3.54
CA LYS A 643 -45.26 -8.73 -4.27
C LYS A 643 -44.31 -7.68 -3.69
N ARG A 644 -43.08 -7.65 -4.13
CA ARG A 644 -42.25 -6.41 -4.11
C ARG A 644 -41.44 -6.32 -5.39
N ASP A 645 -41.65 -5.23 -6.10
CA ASP A 645 -40.89 -4.84 -7.29
C ASP A 645 -39.38 -4.79 -6.93
N THR A 646 -38.60 -5.58 -7.65
CA THR A 646 -37.16 -5.68 -7.54
C THR A 646 -36.51 -4.55 -8.35
N ASN A 647 -36.28 -3.41 -7.72
CA ASN A 647 -35.34 -2.40 -8.23
C ASN A 647 -34.71 -1.59 -7.07
N THR A 648 -34.09 -2.28 -6.11
CA THR A 648 -33.22 -1.66 -5.13
C THR A 648 -31.82 -2.29 -5.23
N ALA A 649 -30.90 -1.54 -5.83
CA ALA A 649 -29.50 -1.90 -5.85
C ALA A 649 -28.91 -1.60 -4.45
N TYR A 650 -28.51 -2.66 -3.74
CA TYR A 650 -27.75 -2.56 -2.49
C TYR A 650 -26.27 -2.34 -2.82
N THR A 651 -25.68 -1.29 -2.28
CA THR A 651 -24.24 -1.15 -2.15
C THR A 651 -23.94 -0.76 -0.69
N ASP A 652 -23.20 -1.58 0.02
CA ASP A 652 -22.63 -1.34 1.36
C ASP A 652 -23.60 -0.88 2.45
N GLY A 653 -24.76 -1.52 2.58
CA GLY A 653 -25.74 -1.23 3.64
C GLY A 653 -26.51 0.09 3.47
N TYR A 654 -26.29 0.80 2.36
CA TYR A 654 -26.99 2.03 2.04
C TYR A 654 -28.18 1.75 1.08
N ILE A 655 -29.39 2.05 1.55
CA ILE A 655 -30.61 2.02 0.71
C ILE A 655 -30.69 3.37 0.01
N ARG A 656 -30.61 3.37 -1.32
CA ARG A 656 -30.80 4.57 -2.14
C ARG A 656 -32.18 5.17 -1.83
N ALA A 657 -32.22 6.46 -1.46
CA ALA A 657 -33.49 7.14 -1.25
C ALA A 657 -34.32 7.05 -2.55
N ASP A 658 -35.54 6.54 -2.43
CA ASP A 658 -36.43 6.45 -3.55
C ASP A 658 -36.76 7.87 -4.05
N LEU A 659 -36.35 8.20 -5.25
CA LEU A 659 -36.59 9.50 -5.87
C LEU A 659 -38.10 9.87 -5.83
N ALA A 660 -38.97 8.88 -5.97
CA ALA A 660 -40.44 9.06 -5.87
C ALA A 660 -40.86 9.43 -4.45
N ALA A 661 -40.22 8.93 -3.41
CA ALA A 661 -40.51 9.27 -2.01
C ALA A 661 -40.15 10.72 -1.70
N VAL A 662 -38.98 11.19 -2.14
CA VAL A 662 -38.51 12.57 -1.94
C VAL A 662 -39.41 13.55 -2.72
N LEU A 663 -39.83 13.21 -3.94
CA LEU A 663 -40.71 14.01 -4.75
C LEU A 663 -42.18 14.03 -4.25
N GLN A 664 -42.58 13.07 -3.43
CA GLN A 664 -43.91 13.00 -2.80
C GLN A 664 -43.93 13.61 -1.39
N ASP A 665 -42.79 14.04 -0.85
CA ASP A 665 -42.71 14.66 0.49
C ASP A 665 -43.57 15.92 0.54
N PRO A 666 -44.55 15.98 1.45
CA PRO A 666 -45.45 17.13 1.59
C PRO A 666 -44.71 18.44 1.89
N VAL A 667 -43.57 18.36 2.56
CA VAL A 667 -42.73 19.53 2.93
C VAL A 667 -42.12 20.13 1.65
N ILE A 668 -41.53 19.28 0.79
CA ILE A 668 -40.91 19.72 -0.46
C ILE A 668 -41.93 20.31 -1.41
N ARG A 669 -43.15 19.74 -1.47
CA ARG A 669 -44.25 20.27 -2.30
C ARG A 669 -44.80 21.62 -1.82
N SER A 670 -44.61 21.95 -0.55
CA SER A 670 -45.06 23.25 0.00
C SER A 670 -43.99 24.34 -0.09
N MET A 671 -42.76 24.01 -0.48
CA MET A 671 -41.66 24.95 -0.62
C MET A 671 -41.79 25.82 -1.86
N SER A 672 -41.40 27.09 -1.78
CA SER A 672 -41.18 27.93 -2.94
C SER A 672 -39.93 27.47 -3.72
N ARG A 673 -39.87 27.82 -5.00
CA ARG A 673 -38.72 27.48 -5.86
C ARG A 673 -37.38 27.90 -5.25
N GLU A 674 -37.30 29.13 -4.71
CA GLU A 674 -36.11 29.64 -4.05
C GLU A 674 -35.73 28.80 -2.79
N GLN A 675 -36.73 28.28 -2.07
CA GLN A 675 -36.51 27.39 -0.92
C GLN A 675 -35.99 26.03 -1.37
N VAL A 676 -36.48 25.47 -2.48
CA VAL A 676 -35.98 24.20 -3.03
C VAL A 676 -34.55 24.35 -3.56
N GLU A 677 -34.26 25.45 -4.28
CA GLU A 677 -32.91 25.78 -4.75
C GLU A 677 -31.91 25.89 -3.56
N LYS A 678 -32.34 26.58 -2.49
CA LYS A 678 -31.53 26.72 -1.28
C LYS A 678 -31.32 25.38 -0.54
N SER A 679 -32.35 24.52 -0.50
CA SER A 679 -32.23 23.17 0.08
C SER A 679 -31.32 22.27 -0.73
N ALA A 680 -31.37 22.33 -2.07
CA ALA A 680 -30.45 21.60 -2.93
C ALA A 680 -28.99 22.06 -2.73
N GLU A 681 -28.76 23.36 -2.57
CA GLU A 681 -27.43 23.91 -2.31
C GLU A 681 -26.91 23.56 -0.89
N GLU A 682 -27.80 23.49 0.10
CA GLU A 682 -27.48 23.04 1.46
C GLU A 682 -27.13 21.54 1.46
N SER A 683 -27.87 20.70 0.76
CA SER A 683 -27.57 19.27 0.63
C SER A 683 -26.24 19.05 -0.14
N ARG A 684 -25.94 19.87 -1.15
CA ARG A 684 -24.64 19.89 -1.82
C ARG A 684 -23.49 20.23 -0.86
N ARG A 685 -23.70 21.22 0.01
CA ARG A 685 -22.70 21.60 1.04
C ARG A 685 -22.49 20.50 2.06
N LYS A 686 -23.59 19.87 2.54
CA LYS A 686 -23.55 18.73 3.46
C LYS A 686 -22.87 17.51 2.83
N MET A 687 -23.15 17.22 1.57
CA MET A 687 -22.47 16.17 0.81
C MET A 687 -20.97 16.39 0.72
N LYS A 688 -20.53 17.59 0.35
CA LYS A 688 -19.10 17.94 0.28
C LYS A 688 -18.43 17.83 1.66
N LYS A 689 -19.12 18.26 2.73
CA LYS A 689 -18.62 18.15 4.09
C LYS A 689 -18.49 16.68 4.52
N ALA A 690 -19.54 15.88 4.32
CA ALA A 690 -19.51 14.45 4.65
C ALA A 690 -18.45 13.71 3.82
N ALA A 691 -18.27 14.03 2.54
CA ALA A 691 -17.21 13.49 1.71
C ALA A 691 -15.80 13.88 2.22
N ALA A 692 -15.62 15.12 2.68
CA ALA A 692 -14.37 15.58 3.28
C ALA A 692 -14.10 14.90 4.65
N GLU A 693 -15.16 14.55 5.39
CA GLU A 693 -15.10 13.81 6.66
C GLU A 693 -15.05 12.28 6.43
N LEU A 694 -14.98 11.81 5.16
CA LEU A 694 -14.93 10.41 4.72
C LEU A 694 -16.17 9.59 5.14
N ASP A 695 -17.26 10.24 5.49
CA ASP A 695 -18.57 9.59 5.71
C ASP A 695 -19.28 9.40 4.36
N TYR A 696 -18.89 8.35 3.65
CA TYR A 696 -19.42 8.06 2.30
C TYR A 696 -20.90 7.70 2.32
N ALA A 697 -21.42 7.14 3.42
CA ALA A 697 -22.84 6.82 3.54
C ALA A 697 -23.68 8.11 3.67
N ALA A 698 -23.25 9.05 4.51
CA ALA A 698 -23.88 10.36 4.61
C ALA A 698 -23.73 11.18 3.34
N ALA A 699 -22.53 11.14 2.70
CA ALA A 699 -22.29 11.82 1.43
C ALA A 699 -23.19 11.30 0.31
N ALA A 700 -23.38 9.97 0.21
CA ALA A 700 -24.29 9.35 -0.76
C ALA A 700 -25.73 9.78 -0.53
N ARG A 701 -26.21 9.78 0.73
CA ARG A 701 -27.55 10.23 1.08
C ARG A 701 -27.81 11.69 0.70
N TYR A 702 -26.90 12.60 1.04
CA TYR A 702 -27.03 14.03 0.67
C TYR A 702 -26.91 14.26 -0.84
N ARG A 703 -26.15 13.45 -1.55
CA ARG A 703 -26.09 13.47 -3.02
C ARG A 703 -27.45 13.09 -3.63
N ASP A 704 -28.04 12.01 -3.15
CA ASP A 704 -29.33 11.52 -3.68
C ASP A 704 -30.45 12.51 -3.37
N GLU A 705 -30.44 13.12 -2.17
CA GLU A 705 -31.36 14.20 -1.80
C GLU A 705 -31.17 15.44 -2.70
N MET A 706 -29.95 15.86 -2.95
CA MET A 706 -29.62 16.96 -3.86
C MET A 706 -30.14 16.70 -5.27
N TRP A 707 -29.86 15.50 -5.80
CA TRP A 707 -30.33 15.14 -7.14
C TRP A 707 -31.85 15.10 -7.25
N ALA A 708 -32.54 14.60 -6.24
CA ALA A 708 -34.01 14.60 -6.22
C ALA A 708 -34.57 16.03 -6.24
N LEU A 709 -33.97 16.95 -5.49
CA LEU A 709 -34.37 18.36 -5.47
C LEU A 709 -34.08 19.06 -6.82
N GLU A 710 -32.94 18.75 -7.46
CA GLU A 710 -32.57 19.28 -8.77
C GLU A 710 -33.49 18.75 -9.88
N GLU A 711 -33.90 17.48 -9.83
CA GLU A 711 -34.90 16.92 -10.76
C GLU A 711 -36.27 17.56 -10.56
N TYR A 712 -36.69 17.81 -9.31
CA TYR A 712 -37.91 18.52 -9.00
C TYR A 712 -37.91 19.94 -9.59
N LEU A 713 -36.79 20.65 -9.51
CA LEU A 713 -36.60 21.98 -10.12
C LEU A 713 -36.67 21.96 -11.67
N LYS A 714 -36.25 20.84 -12.30
CA LYS A 714 -36.38 20.69 -13.77
C LYS A 714 -37.81 20.50 -14.21
N VAL A 715 -38.59 19.73 -13.48
CA VAL A 715 -39.99 19.52 -13.71
C VAL A 715 -40.75 20.84 -13.54
N TRP A 716 -40.40 21.65 -12.56
CA TRP A 716 -41.00 22.97 -12.32
C TRP A 716 -40.75 24.00 -13.42
N LYS A 717 -39.81 23.78 -14.31
CA LYS A 717 -39.56 24.63 -15.49
C LYS A 717 -40.50 24.34 -16.66
N ASN A 718 -41.24 23.23 -16.61
CA ASN A 718 -42.12 22.80 -17.72
C ASN A 718 -43.60 23.02 -17.43
N ASP A 719 -43.97 23.50 -16.21
CA ASP A 719 -45.29 24.05 -15.88
C ASP A 719 -45.25 25.60 -15.80
#